data_51f5cf270c607b30de417f1b2adb8dd8
#
_entry.id   51f5cf270c607b30de417f1b2adb8dd8
#
_cell.length_a   1.000
_cell.length_b   1.000
_cell.length_c   1.000
_cell.angle_alpha   90.00
_cell.angle_beta   90.00
_cell.angle_gamma   90.00
#
_symmetry.space_group_name_H-M   'P 1'
#
loop_
_entity.id
_entity.type
_entity.pdbx_description
1 polymer ?
#
loop_
_entity_poly.entity_id
_entity_poly.type
_entity_poly.pdbx_seq_one_letter_code
_entity_poly.pdbx_strand_id
1 'polypeptide(L)'
;MENIDYKSLHLTPEQEDQNIEAAFQDVLDGYLHSNHRKKVEIIKRAYSFAKEAHKGIRRRSGEPYILHPIAVAKIVSQEIGLGSTSICAALLHDVVEDTEYTVEDIEMNFGKKIAMIVDGLTKISGGIFGDRASAQAENFRKLLLTMAEDIRVILIKMADRLHNMRTLGSMLPSKQYKIAGETLYIYAPLAHRLGLFAIKTELEDLSFKYQHPEQYKKIVAKIKKTDKDRQMVFENFAAPIREKLDEMGLKYSLSTRVKSAFSIWNKMETKHVPFEEVYDLYAVRIVFDCCETDNEKTICWSIYSAITDIYKLHPTRTRDWVSTPKANGYRALHLTVMGNDGNWVEVQIRSQKMDDIAERGFAAHWKYKIGESDEESELETWLKTITDLLKEPGPNAVDFLDTIKLNLFATEIIVFTPKGDLVTLPKDATVLDLAYNLHSEIGSHAIAGKVNHRLVPISYKLQSGDQVEVLTSKTQKPVPEWQSFICTAKAKTRLEAALRKERKMQIEKGEKMARKAVEGVSPEDYAQFISKLMAHFHITTRDGMYLAIGCGHIEINESIVKSLCKKQNLKLLNRLWPFGKKPADDSAQHAADHSHQKEIDTKKVYVLRSVNGVHNYKIAQCCNPIPGDDVVGYIDDDNNVVVHKMDCETATRLKSSFGNRLVATQWEESPQVTSFMATIHIEGIDRMGILQELIHEISINMSINIRNLNIEANQGMFTCNLVVRVSDAAIVVRMCRQIKKINGVKSAVRTS
;
A
#
# COMPACT_ATOMS: atom_id res chain seq x y z
N MET A 1 -8.46 15.33 -20.68
CA MET A 1 -9.16 16.63 -20.65
C MET A 1 -8.23 17.61 -19.97
N GLU A 2 -7.82 18.68 -20.64
CA GLU A 2 -7.08 19.78 -20.02
C GLU A 2 -7.98 20.43 -18.97
N ASN A 3 -7.40 20.89 -17.88
CA ASN A 3 -8.11 21.64 -16.84
C ASN A 3 -8.68 22.92 -17.47
N ILE A 4 -9.95 22.89 -17.85
CA ILE A 4 -10.66 24.06 -18.31
C ILE A 4 -10.88 24.95 -17.09
N ASP A 5 -10.28 26.13 -17.08
CA ASP A 5 -10.54 27.13 -16.03
C ASP A 5 -11.91 27.80 -16.32
N TYR A 6 -12.97 27.27 -15.73
CA TYR A 6 -14.33 27.77 -15.87
C TYR A 6 -14.46 29.26 -15.48
N LYS A 7 -13.55 29.78 -14.62
CA LYS A 7 -13.57 31.19 -14.26
C LYS A 7 -13.16 32.11 -15.42
N SER A 8 -12.38 31.59 -16.36
CA SER A 8 -11.93 32.33 -17.54
C SER A 8 -12.92 32.30 -18.70
N LEU A 9 -13.90 31.39 -18.69
CA LEU A 9 -14.81 31.16 -19.82
C LEU A 9 -15.98 32.13 -19.91
N HIS A 10 -16.30 32.91 -18.85
CA HIS A 10 -17.40 33.89 -18.80
C HIS A 10 -18.71 33.39 -19.45
N LEU A 11 -19.12 32.14 -19.15
CA LEU A 11 -20.33 31.53 -19.71
C LEU A 11 -21.60 32.23 -19.19
N THR A 12 -22.59 32.39 -20.05
CA THR A 12 -23.92 32.80 -19.59
C THR A 12 -24.64 31.65 -18.88
N PRO A 13 -25.63 31.92 -17.99
CA PRO A 13 -26.43 30.87 -17.35
C PRO A 13 -27.07 29.89 -18.32
N GLU A 14 -27.51 30.36 -19.50
CA GLU A 14 -28.07 29.52 -20.53
C GLU A 14 -27.02 28.59 -21.18
N GLN A 15 -25.79 29.09 -21.38
CA GLN A 15 -24.68 28.28 -21.88
C GLN A 15 -24.20 27.23 -20.85
N GLU A 16 -24.23 27.59 -19.56
CA GLU A 16 -23.95 26.62 -18.49
C GLU A 16 -24.99 25.50 -18.46
N ASP A 17 -26.28 25.86 -18.58
CA ASP A 17 -27.37 24.87 -18.59
C ASP A 17 -27.33 23.96 -19.83
N GLN A 18 -26.98 24.50 -20.99
CA GLN A 18 -26.73 23.71 -22.20
C GLN A 18 -25.56 22.74 -22.03
N ASN A 19 -24.46 23.16 -21.40
CA ASN A 19 -23.34 22.30 -21.13
C ASN A 19 -23.67 21.16 -20.14
N ILE A 20 -24.48 21.47 -19.11
CA ILE A 20 -24.99 20.49 -18.16
C ILE A 20 -25.84 19.43 -18.86
N GLU A 21 -26.78 19.89 -19.71
CA GLU A 21 -27.68 18.99 -20.44
C GLU A 21 -26.92 18.12 -21.45
N ALA A 22 -25.95 18.69 -22.18
CA ALA A 22 -25.13 17.97 -23.11
C ALA A 22 -24.27 16.89 -22.40
N ALA A 23 -23.70 17.21 -21.20
CA ALA A 23 -22.94 16.26 -20.40
C ALA A 23 -23.84 15.11 -19.89
N PHE A 24 -25.08 15.41 -19.49
CA PHE A 24 -26.01 14.36 -19.06
C PHE A 24 -26.50 13.51 -20.25
N GLN A 25 -26.75 14.12 -21.42
CA GLN A 25 -27.12 13.38 -22.63
C GLN A 25 -26.03 12.36 -23.02
N ASP A 26 -24.74 12.72 -22.92
CA ASP A 26 -23.63 11.80 -23.16
C ASP A 26 -23.66 10.58 -22.21
N VAL A 27 -24.05 10.75 -20.94
CA VAL A 27 -24.27 9.64 -20.01
C VAL A 27 -25.38 8.73 -20.48
N LEU A 28 -26.51 9.31 -20.93
CA LEU A 28 -27.65 8.56 -21.44
C LEU A 28 -27.32 7.79 -22.72
N ASP A 29 -26.63 8.42 -23.66
CA ASP A 29 -26.21 7.81 -24.92
C ASP A 29 -25.29 6.61 -24.66
N GLY A 30 -24.29 6.77 -23.78
CA GLY A 30 -23.43 5.67 -23.36
C GLY A 30 -24.20 4.52 -22.69
N TYR A 31 -25.18 4.83 -21.84
CA TYR A 31 -26.03 3.81 -21.23
C TYR A 31 -26.94 3.13 -22.26
N LEU A 32 -27.48 3.84 -23.23
CA LEU A 32 -28.33 3.30 -24.30
C LEU A 32 -27.57 2.35 -25.23
N HIS A 33 -26.27 2.57 -25.46
CA HIS A 33 -25.40 1.67 -26.23
C HIS A 33 -24.94 0.45 -25.42
N SER A 34 -25.14 0.43 -24.10
CA SER A 34 -24.77 -0.71 -23.26
C SER A 34 -25.79 -1.87 -23.40
N ASN A 35 -25.41 -3.06 -22.99
CA ASN A 35 -26.27 -4.26 -22.98
C ASN A 35 -27.24 -4.33 -21.79
N HIS A 36 -27.30 -3.28 -20.95
CA HIS A 36 -28.19 -3.25 -19.79
C HIS A 36 -29.67 -3.03 -20.16
N ARG A 37 -30.54 -3.46 -19.26
CA ARG A 37 -31.96 -3.20 -19.34
C ARG A 37 -32.20 -1.69 -19.37
N LYS A 38 -32.91 -1.16 -20.37
CA LYS A 38 -33.13 0.29 -20.59
C LYS A 38 -34.12 0.86 -19.57
N LYS A 39 -33.63 1.37 -18.45
CA LYS A 39 -34.40 2.05 -17.41
C LYS A 39 -34.07 3.56 -17.42
N VAL A 40 -34.40 4.23 -18.49
CA VAL A 40 -34.02 5.65 -18.72
C VAL A 40 -34.72 6.60 -17.76
N GLU A 41 -36.04 6.37 -17.51
CA GLU A 41 -36.87 7.29 -16.72
C GLU A 41 -36.37 7.50 -15.28
N ILE A 42 -35.89 6.42 -14.62
CA ILE A 42 -35.35 6.56 -13.27
C ILE A 42 -34.02 7.35 -13.26
N ILE A 43 -33.21 7.22 -14.30
CA ILE A 43 -31.97 7.98 -14.45
C ILE A 43 -32.26 9.45 -14.66
N LYS A 44 -33.23 9.79 -15.53
CA LYS A 44 -33.68 11.18 -15.74
C LYS A 44 -34.21 11.81 -14.46
N ARG A 45 -35.02 11.05 -13.69
CA ARG A 45 -35.52 11.52 -12.39
C ARG A 45 -34.37 11.79 -11.40
N ALA A 46 -33.40 10.87 -11.32
CA ALA A 46 -32.24 11.05 -10.45
C ALA A 46 -31.40 12.27 -10.86
N TYR A 47 -31.21 12.48 -12.15
CA TYR A 47 -30.54 13.69 -12.66
C TYR A 47 -31.29 14.97 -12.30
N SER A 48 -32.63 15.04 -12.58
CA SER A 48 -33.42 16.20 -12.25
C SER A 48 -33.44 16.54 -10.77
N PHE A 49 -33.49 15.50 -9.92
CA PHE A 49 -33.40 15.63 -8.47
C PHE A 49 -32.02 16.16 -8.02
N ALA A 50 -30.93 15.57 -8.51
CA ALA A 50 -29.59 16.02 -8.20
C ALA A 50 -29.30 17.44 -8.72
N LYS A 51 -29.81 17.81 -9.91
CA LYS A 51 -29.70 19.17 -10.50
C LYS A 51 -30.37 20.22 -9.62
N GLU A 52 -31.55 19.95 -9.11
CA GLU A 52 -32.27 20.89 -8.22
C GLU A 52 -31.60 20.94 -6.83
N ALA A 53 -31.17 19.79 -6.29
CA ALA A 53 -30.48 19.71 -4.98
C ALA A 53 -29.18 20.54 -4.97
N HIS A 54 -28.41 20.52 -6.05
CA HIS A 54 -27.14 21.25 -6.14
C HIS A 54 -27.24 22.63 -6.80
N LYS A 55 -28.45 23.15 -6.95
CA LYS A 55 -28.70 24.45 -7.60
C LYS A 55 -27.97 25.58 -6.87
N GLY A 56 -27.17 26.33 -7.62
CA GLY A 56 -26.39 27.48 -7.07
C GLY A 56 -25.10 27.08 -6.40
N ILE A 57 -24.82 25.78 -6.15
CA ILE A 57 -23.56 25.32 -5.59
C ILE A 57 -22.51 25.25 -6.71
N ARG A 58 -21.30 25.76 -6.42
CA ARG A 58 -20.17 25.76 -7.36
C ARG A 58 -18.94 25.07 -6.77
N ARG A 59 -18.20 24.37 -7.59
CA ARG A 59 -16.88 23.83 -7.23
C ARG A 59 -15.82 24.93 -7.15
N ARG A 60 -14.67 24.62 -6.58
CA ARG A 60 -13.52 25.56 -6.48
C ARG A 60 -12.99 26.01 -7.85
N SER A 61 -13.09 25.17 -8.86
CA SER A 61 -12.81 25.46 -10.27
C SER A 61 -13.77 26.51 -10.87
N GLY A 62 -14.89 26.83 -10.19
CA GLY A 62 -15.93 27.76 -10.64
C GLY A 62 -17.06 27.11 -11.41
N GLU A 63 -16.97 25.84 -11.77
CA GLU A 63 -18.01 25.09 -12.47
C GLU A 63 -19.23 24.79 -11.58
N PRO A 64 -20.45 24.68 -12.14
CA PRO A 64 -21.62 24.18 -11.42
C PRO A 64 -21.37 22.80 -10.82
N TYR A 65 -21.74 22.59 -9.54
CA TYR A 65 -21.43 21.37 -8.82
C TYR A 65 -21.99 20.11 -9.48
N ILE A 66 -23.18 20.21 -10.08
CA ILE A 66 -23.87 19.09 -10.75
C ILE A 66 -23.03 18.41 -11.84
N LEU A 67 -22.07 19.10 -12.44
CA LEU A 67 -21.16 18.49 -13.42
C LEU A 67 -20.30 17.38 -12.83
N HIS A 68 -20.02 17.42 -11.50
CA HIS A 68 -19.32 16.36 -10.82
C HIS A 68 -20.11 15.04 -10.76
N PRO A 69 -21.33 14.99 -10.18
CA PRO A 69 -22.13 13.79 -10.20
C PRO A 69 -22.40 13.24 -11.61
N ILE A 70 -22.58 14.12 -12.62
CA ILE A 70 -22.73 13.70 -14.02
C ILE A 70 -21.44 13.02 -14.51
N ALA A 71 -20.27 13.59 -14.24
CA ALA A 71 -18.99 13.00 -14.64
C ALA A 71 -18.73 11.67 -13.93
N VAL A 72 -19.07 11.55 -12.64
CA VAL A 72 -18.99 10.27 -11.90
C VAL A 72 -19.95 9.25 -12.52
N ALA A 73 -21.17 9.64 -12.84
CA ALA A 73 -22.14 8.77 -13.52
C ALA A 73 -21.65 8.32 -14.91
N LYS A 74 -20.95 9.19 -15.64
CA LYS A 74 -20.30 8.85 -16.92
C LYS A 74 -19.24 7.77 -16.74
N ILE A 75 -18.35 7.91 -15.77
CA ILE A 75 -17.32 6.91 -15.46
C ILE A 75 -17.99 5.58 -15.09
N VAL A 76 -19.00 5.62 -14.23
CA VAL A 76 -19.77 4.45 -13.78
C VAL A 76 -20.44 3.71 -14.95
N SER A 77 -21.02 4.45 -15.90
CA SER A 77 -21.76 3.86 -17.04
C SER A 77 -20.84 3.40 -18.17
N GLN A 78 -19.86 4.22 -18.56
CA GLN A 78 -19.05 4.03 -19.77
C GLN A 78 -17.70 3.34 -19.49
N GLU A 79 -16.99 3.73 -18.42
CA GLU A 79 -15.66 3.18 -18.12
C GLU A 79 -15.75 1.89 -17.27
N ILE A 80 -16.63 1.87 -16.23
CA ILE A 80 -16.83 0.67 -15.39
C ILE A 80 -17.89 -0.26 -16.01
N GLY A 81 -18.94 0.30 -16.62
CA GLY A 81 -19.99 -0.44 -17.31
C GLY A 81 -21.11 -0.94 -16.39
N LEU A 82 -21.48 -0.17 -15.34
CA LEU A 82 -22.56 -0.51 -14.42
C LEU A 82 -23.93 -0.03 -14.92
N GLY A 83 -25.01 -0.65 -14.41
CA GLY A 83 -26.37 -0.38 -14.83
C GLY A 83 -27.06 0.79 -14.10
N SER A 84 -28.36 0.99 -14.42
CA SER A 84 -29.18 2.14 -13.97
C SER A 84 -29.14 2.42 -12.47
N THR A 85 -29.18 1.40 -11.61
CA THR A 85 -29.13 1.57 -10.15
C THR A 85 -27.85 2.28 -9.70
N SER A 86 -26.70 1.89 -10.26
CA SER A 86 -25.41 2.49 -9.95
C SER A 86 -25.27 3.88 -10.54
N ILE A 87 -25.83 4.11 -11.74
CA ILE A 87 -25.86 5.44 -12.38
C ILE A 87 -26.69 6.41 -11.55
N CYS A 88 -27.89 5.99 -11.08
CA CYS A 88 -28.70 6.80 -10.18
C CYS A 88 -27.97 7.10 -8.86
N ALA A 89 -27.35 6.10 -8.25
CA ALA A 89 -26.58 6.29 -7.02
C ALA A 89 -25.38 7.23 -7.24
N ALA A 90 -24.71 7.17 -8.40
CA ALA A 90 -23.63 8.08 -8.76
C ALA A 90 -24.12 9.53 -8.98
N LEU A 91 -25.31 9.73 -9.55
CA LEU A 91 -25.92 11.06 -9.66
C LEU A 91 -26.32 11.66 -8.31
N LEU A 92 -26.67 10.80 -7.34
CA LEU A 92 -27.21 11.19 -6.03
C LEU A 92 -26.18 11.11 -4.89
N HIS A 93 -24.93 10.72 -5.14
CA HIS A 93 -23.99 10.33 -4.11
C HIS A 93 -23.62 11.44 -3.10
N ASP A 94 -23.58 12.70 -3.56
CA ASP A 94 -23.26 13.85 -2.74
C ASP A 94 -24.52 14.61 -2.24
N VAL A 95 -25.72 14.21 -2.69
CA VAL A 95 -26.96 14.92 -2.32
C VAL A 95 -27.18 14.92 -0.82
N VAL A 96 -27.00 13.78 -0.16
CA VAL A 96 -27.19 13.65 1.30
C VAL A 96 -26.08 14.33 2.09
N GLU A 97 -24.87 14.46 1.52
CA GLU A 97 -23.74 15.08 2.20
C GLU A 97 -23.72 16.61 2.08
N ASP A 98 -24.05 17.12 0.90
CA ASP A 98 -23.87 18.53 0.55
C ASP A 98 -25.19 19.33 0.58
N THR A 99 -26.34 18.69 0.86
CA THR A 99 -27.65 19.35 0.86
C THR A 99 -28.50 18.95 2.08
N GLU A 100 -29.73 19.50 2.19
CA GLU A 100 -30.64 19.20 3.30
C GLU A 100 -31.44 17.88 3.13
N TYR A 101 -31.28 17.19 2.00
CA TYR A 101 -31.95 15.91 1.77
C TYR A 101 -31.36 14.78 2.59
N THR A 102 -32.24 13.89 3.05
CA THR A 102 -31.88 12.72 3.86
C THR A 102 -31.85 11.42 3.05
N VAL A 103 -31.31 10.35 3.63
CA VAL A 103 -31.34 9.00 3.02
C VAL A 103 -32.78 8.51 2.85
N GLU A 104 -33.69 8.87 3.76
CA GLU A 104 -35.12 8.57 3.70
C GLU A 104 -35.80 9.23 2.51
N ASP A 105 -35.41 10.46 2.16
CA ASP A 105 -35.90 11.15 0.96
C ASP A 105 -35.47 10.43 -0.32
N ILE A 106 -34.22 9.93 -0.34
CA ILE A 106 -33.73 9.11 -1.45
C ILE A 106 -34.49 7.78 -1.53
N GLU A 107 -34.78 7.14 -0.39
CA GLU A 107 -35.53 5.88 -0.36
C GLU A 107 -36.96 6.08 -0.89
N MET A 108 -37.68 7.13 -0.48
CA MET A 108 -39.02 7.44 -0.96
C MET A 108 -39.09 7.69 -2.45
N ASN A 109 -38.07 8.38 -3.01
CA ASN A 109 -38.09 8.77 -4.42
C ASN A 109 -37.51 7.69 -5.35
N PHE A 110 -36.52 6.92 -4.92
CA PHE A 110 -35.73 6.03 -5.80
C PHE A 110 -35.71 4.58 -5.34
N GLY A 111 -36.25 4.31 -4.15
CA GLY A 111 -36.35 2.97 -3.54
C GLY A 111 -35.12 2.54 -2.75
N LYS A 112 -35.34 1.57 -1.87
CA LYS A 112 -34.40 1.08 -0.86
C LYS A 112 -33.01 0.76 -1.41
N LYS A 113 -32.92 0.16 -2.61
CA LYS A 113 -31.63 -0.29 -3.17
C LYS A 113 -30.70 0.86 -3.55
N ILE A 114 -31.26 1.96 -4.08
CA ILE A 114 -30.47 3.16 -4.41
C ILE A 114 -30.11 3.89 -3.11
N ALA A 115 -31.05 4.03 -2.18
CA ALA A 115 -30.80 4.65 -0.88
C ALA A 115 -29.70 3.96 -0.09
N MET A 116 -29.66 2.61 -0.05
CA MET A 116 -28.57 1.85 0.60
C MET A 116 -27.19 2.16 0.00
N ILE A 117 -27.10 2.26 -1.32
CA ILE A 117 -25.81 2.58 -1.98
C ILE A 117 -25.39 4.01 -1.64
N VAL A 118 -26.32 4.97 -1.68
CA VAL A 118 -26.05 6.38 -1.34
C VAL A 118 -25.65 6.52 0.13
N ASP A 119 -26.38 5.88 1.06
CA ASP A 119 -26.01 5.84 2.49
C ASP A 119 -24.60 5.27 2.71
N GLY A 120 -24.27 4.19 1.98
CA GLY A 120 -22.93 3.62 1.99
C GLY A 120 -21.85 4.60 1.53
N LEU A 121 -22.13 5.38 0.48
CA LEU A 121 -21.20 6.39 -0.06
C LEU A 121 -21.04 7.57 0.91
N THR A 122 -22.11 8.05 1.53
CA THR A 122 -22.13 9.15 2.50
C THR A 122 -21.36 8.79 3.78
N LYS A 123 -21.56 7.59 4.33
CA LYS A 123 -20.81 7.10 5.51
C LYS A 123 -19.29 7.07 5.33
N ILE A 124 -18.83 7.00 4.08
CA ILE A 124 -17.42 6.97 3.71
C ILE A 124 -16.86 8.38 3.52
N SER A 125 -17.72 9.35 3.17
CA SER A 125 -17.31 10.71 2.78
C SER A 125 -16.83 11.59 3.92
N GLY A 126 -17.10 11.25 5.19
CA GLY A 126 -16.63 11.99 6.39
C GLY A 126 -15.10 12.12 6.51
N GLY A 127 -14.40 11.99 5.39
CA GLY A 127 -12.97 12.16 5.16
C GLY A 127 -12.15 11.04 5.81
N ILE A 128 -11.40 10.31 5.01
CA ILE A 128 -10.38 9.38 5.52
C ILE A 128 -9.34 10.15 6.37
N PHE A 129 -9.41 11.46 6.38
CA PHE A 129 -8.52 12.40 7.08
C PHE A 129 -9.25 13.18 8.18
N GLY A 130 -9.67 12.48 9.23
CA GLY A 130 -9.89 13.10 10.54
C GLY A 130 -8.56 13.53 11.18
N ASP A 131 -8.62 14.45 12.15
CA ASP A 131 -7.42 14.98 12.82
C ASP A 131 -6.66 13.98 13.70
N ARG A 132 -7.04 12.69 13.69
CA ARG A 132 -6.39 11.60 14.45
C ARG A 132 -6.23 10.35 13.58
N ALA A 133 -5.10 9.66 13.70
CA ALA A 133 -4.81 8.40 12.99
C ALA A 133 -5.89 7.31 13.19
N SER A 134 -6.54 7.30 14.36
CA SER A 134 -7.66 6.42 14.67
C SER A 134 -8.90 6.67 13.79
N ALA A 135 -9.16 7.93 13.40
CA ALA A 135 -10.30 8.28 12.55
C ALA A 135 -10.09 7.83 11.08
N GLN A 136 -8.85 7.85 10.60
CA GLN A 136 -8.52 7.33 9.25
C GLN A 136 -8.73 5.82 9.17
N ALA A 137 -8.26 5.09 10.19
CA ALA A 137 -8.43 3.65 10.28
C ALA A 137 -9.91 3.28 10.36
N GLU A 138 -10.71 4.02 11.14
CA GLU A 138 -12.14 3.79 11.28
C GLU A 138 -12.91 4.05 9.98
N ASN A 139 -12.58 5.13 9.26
CA ASN A 139 -13.21 5.43 7.97
C ASN A 139 -12.84 4.41 6.90
N PHE A 140 -11.59 3.93 6.90
CA PHE A 140 -11.19 2.86 5.98
C PHE A 140 -11.86 1.52 6.33
N ARG A 141 -12.02 1.23 7.63
CA ARG A 141 -12.78 0.08 8.11
C ARG A 141 -14.24 0.15 7.66
N LYS A 142 -14.88 1.32 7.78
CA LYS A 142 -16.25 1.55 7.29
C LYS A 142 -16.35 1.32 5.78
N LEU A 143 -15.37 1.84 5.00
CA LEU A 143 -15.28 1.61 3.57
C LEU A 143 -15.31 0.11 3.23
N LEU A 144 -14.49 -0.67 3.90
CA LEU A 144 -14.38 -2.10 3.65
C LEU A 144 -15.64 -2.88 4.09
N LEU A 145 -16.25 -2.50 5.22
CA LEU A 145 -17.52 -3.10 5.68
C LEU A 145 -18.65 -2.84 4.69
N THR A 146 -18.79 -1.59 4.22
CA THR A 146 -19.82 -1.22 3.25
C THR A 146 -19.59 -1.92 1.89
N MET A 147 -18.31 -2.09 1.50
CA MET A 147 -17.95 -2.86 0.30
C MET A 147 -18.37 -4.33 0.41
N ALA A 148 -18.30 -4.91 1.61
CA ALA A 148 -18.72 -6.29 1.84
C ALA A 148 -20.26 -6.47 1.74
N GLU A 149 -21.03 -5.41 2.00
CA GLU A 149 -22.48 -5.40 1.84
C GLU A 149 -22.91 -5.22 0.38
N ASP A 150 -22.30 -4.26 -0.32
CA ASP A 150 -22.56 -4.02 -1.75
C ASP A 150 -21.30 -3.46 -2.44
N ILE A 151 -20.70 -4.26 -3.31
CA ILE A 151 -19.47 -3.90 -4.04
C ILE A 151 -19.65 -2.66 -4.93
N ARG A 152 -20.89 -2.31 -5.34
CA ARG A 152 -21.15 -1.12 -6.17
C ARG A 152 -20.77 0.17 -5.46
N VAL A 153 -20.85 0.21 -4.13
CA VAL A 153 -20.44 1.36 -3.32
C VAL A 153 -18.98 1.70 -3.61
N ILE A 154 -18.08 0.70 -3.55
CA ILE A 154 -16.66 0.97 -3.81
C ILE A 154 -16.38 1.30 -5.27
N LEU A 155 -17.10 0.68 -6.23
CA LEU A 155 -16.95 0.98 -7.65
C LEU A 155 -17.35 2.43 -7.97
N ILE A 156 -18.42 2.93 -7.37
CA ILE A 156 -18.84 4.34 -7.49
C ILE A 156 -17.82 5.25 -6.79
N LYS A 157 -17.31 4.85 -5.62
CA LYS A 157 -16.27 5.64 -4.91
C LYS A 157 -14.96 5.70 -5.68
N MET A 158 -14.62 4.65 -6.46
CA MET A 158 -13.49 4.70 -7.40
C MET A 158 -13.71 5.70 -8.51
N ALA A 159 -14.93 5.76 -9.07
CA ALA A 159 -15.30 6.73 -10.10
C ALA A 159 -15.26 8.18 -9.56
N ASP A 160 -15.79 8.42 -8.35
CA ASP A 160 -15.69 9.69 -7.65
C ASP A 160 -14.22 10.10 -7.44
N ARG A 161 -13.39 9.20 -6.89
CA ARG A 161 -11.96 9.45 -6.68
C ARG A 161 -11.25 9.78 -7.99
N LEU A 162 -11.53 9.04 -9.06
CA LEU A 162 -10.94 9.27 -10.37
C LEU A 162 -11.30 10.66 -10.91
N HIS A 163 -12.57 11.05 -10.85
CA HIS A 163 -12.97 12.38 -11.28
C HIS A 163 -12.34 13.48 -10.42
N ASN A 164 -12.27 13.28 -9.10
CA ASN A 164 -11.60 14.22 -8.20
C ASN A 164 -10.11 14.36 -8.52
N MET A 165 -9.42 13.28 -8.91
CA MET A 165 -8.03 13.31 -9.35
C MET A 165 -7.86 14.01 -10.69
N ARG A 166 -8.77 13.81 -11.65
CA ARG A 166 -8.78 14.50 -12.95
C ARG A 166 -8.92 16.03 -12.79
N THR A 167 -9.66 16.48 -11.77
CA THR A 167 -9.94 17.90 -11.48
C THR A 167 -9.07 18.50 -10.36
N LEU A 168 -8.08 17.75 -9.86
CA LEU A 168 -7.29 18.11 -8.68
C LEU A 168 -6.45 19.41 -8.85
N GLY A 169 -6.19 19.82 -10.10
CA GLY A 169 -5.41 21.01 -10.40
C GLY A 169 -5.93 22.32 -9.80
N SER A 170 -7.22 22.42 -9.53
CA SER A 170 -7.88 23.60 -8.92
C SER A 170 -7.65 23.73 -7.40
N MET A 171 -7.08 22.69 -6.76
CA MET A 171 -6.83 22.67 -5.32
C MET A 171 -5.47 23.25 -4.97
N LEU A 172 -5.29 23.64 -3.70
CA LEU A 172 -4.00 24.10 -3.17
C LEU A 172 -2.95 22.98 -3.24
N PRO A 173 -1.67 23.28 -3.51
CA PRO A 173 -0.60 22.27 -3.65
C PRO A 173 -0.50 21.29 -2.47
N SER A 174 -0.67 21.76 -1.22
CA SER A 174 -0.67 20.91 -0.02
C SER A 174 -1.81 19.90 -0.02
N LYS A 175 -3.00 20.30 -0.49
CA LYS A 175 -4.15 19.40 -0.65
C LYS A 175 -3.94 18.43 -1.83
N GLN A 176 -3.38 18.92 -2.95
CA GLN A 176 -3.04 18.07 -4.10
C GLN A 176 -2.12 16.92 -3.67
N TYR A 177 -1.05 17.24 -2.95
CA TYR A 177 -0.08 16.26 -2.47
C TYR A 177 -0.71 15.21 -1.54
N LYS A 178 -1.54 15.66 -0.58
CA LYS A 178 -2.25 14.79 0.36
C LYS A 178 -3.21 13.83 -0.35
N ILE A 179 -4.07 14.36 -1.24
CA ILE A 179 -5.07 13.57 -1.97
C ILE A 179 -4.38 12.60 -2.94
N ALA A 180 -3.30 13.02 -3.61
CA ALA A 180 -2.50 12.16 -4.48
C ALA A 180 -1.84 11.02 -3.71
N GLY A 181 -1.32 11.28 -2.50
CA GLY A 181 -0.77 10.25 -1.62
C GLY A 181 -1.80 9.22 -1.21
N GLU A 182 -2.95 9.67 -0.71
CA GLU A 182 -4.07 8.78 -0.37
C GLU A 182 -4.50 7.92 -1.56
N THR A 183 -4.60 8.53 -2.72
CA THR A 183 -5.01 7.85 -3.95
C THR A 183 -4.02 6.76 -4.34
N LEU A 184 -2.73 7.06 -4.30
CA LEU A 184 -1.68 6.10 -4.66
C LEU A 184 -1.60 4.93 -3.68
N TYR A 185 -1.80 5.17 -2.37
CA TYR A 185 -1.59 4.16 -1.34
C TYR A 185 -2.84 3.40 -0.91
N ILE A 186 -4.03 3.88 -1.24
CA ILE A 186 -5.29 3.21 -0.87
C ILE A 186 -6.10 2.85 -2.11
N TYR A 187 -6.43 3.84 -2.94
CA TYR A 187 -7.37 3.64 -4.04
C TYR A 187 -6.77 2.90 -5.24
N ALA A 188 -5.52 3.19 -5.62
CA ALA A 188 -4.89 2.49 -6.74
C ALA A 188 -4.68 0.98 -6.46
N PRO A 189 -4.20 0.53 -5.28
CA PRO A 189 -4.15 -0.89 -4.92
C PRO A 189 -5.53 -1.55 -4.86
N LEU A 190 -6.53 -0.83 -4.36
CA LEU A 190 -7.89 -1.34 -4.30
C LEU A 190 -8.48 -1.51 -5.71
N ALA A 191 -8.25 -0.54 -6.62
CA ALA A 191 -8.62 -0.65 -8.03
C ALA A 191 -7.90 -1.83 -8.71
N HIS A 192 -6.62 -2.07 -8.38
CA HIS A 192 -5.87 -3.25 -8.84
C HIS A 192 -6.51 -4.56 -8.38
N ARG A 193 -6.91 -4.65 -7.11
CA ARG A 193 -7.54 -5.85 -6.55
C ARG A 193 -8.92 -6.12 -7.16
N LEU A 194 -9.67 -5.05 -7.47
CA LEU A 194 -10.95 -5.12 -8.17
C LEU A 194 -10.81 -5.37 -9.68
N GLY A 195 -9.59 -5.48 -10.22
CA GLY A 195 -9.35 -5.69 -11.64
C GLY A 195 -9.58 -4.45 -12.52
N LEU A 196 -9.80 -3.27 -11.94
CA LEU A 196 -10.03 -2.01 -12.66
C LEU A 196 -8.70 -1.42 -13.15
N PHE A 197 -8.04 -2.09 -14.10
CA PHE A 197 -6.66 -1.73 -14.48
C PHE A 197 -6.53 -0.38 -15.17
N ALA A 198 -7.53 0.03 -15.96
CA ALA A 198 -7.54 1.35 -16.58
C ALA A 198 -7.58 2.45 -15.52
N ILE A 199 -8.54 2.36 -14.58
CA ILE A 199 -8.70 3.30 -13.47
C ILE A 199 -7.45 3.30 -12.58
N LYS A 200 -6.94 2.12 -12.20
CA LYS A 200 -5.70 1.99 -11.42
C LYS A 200 -4.54 2.73 -12.07
N THR A 201 -4.32 2.51 -13.36
CA THR A 201 -3.22 3.11 -14.11
C THR A 201 -3.33 4.63 -14.17
N GLU A 202 -4.55 5.16 -14.41
CA GLU A 202 -4.79 6.60 -14.44
C GLU A 202 -4.65 7.24 -13.04
N LEU A 203 -5.14 6.57 -11.98
CA LEU A 203 -4.95 7.03 -10.60
C LEU A 203 -3.46 7.11 -10.22
N GLU A 204 -2.65 6.12 -10.62
CA GLU A 204 -1.19 6.13 -10.41
C GLU A 204 -0.52 7.28 -11.17
N ASP A 205 -0.84 7.47 -12.45
CA ASP A 205 -0.25 8.53 -13.27
C ASP A 205 -0.64 9.93 -12.78
N LEU A 206 -1.90 10.14 -12.42
CA LEU A 206 -2.35 11.41 -11.83
C LEU A 206 -1.70 11.65 -10.46
N SER A 207 -1.55 10.62 -9.63
CA SER A 207 -0.87 10.76 -8.35
C SER A 207 0.60 11.11 -8.55
N PHE A 208 1.28 10.47 -9.49
CA PHE A 208 2.66 10.78 -9.87
C PHE A 208 2.82 12.22 -10.37
N LYS A 209 1.89 12.68 -11.22
CA LYS A 209 1.86 14.07 -11.72
C LYS A 209 1.86 15.11 -10.59
N TYR A 210 1.13 14.87 -9.50
CA TYR A 210 1.03 15.82 -8.38
C TYR A 210 2.09 15.61 -7.30
N GLN A 211 2.64 14.41 -7.16
CA GLN A 211 3.70 14.14 -6.19
C GLN A 211 5.09 14.46 -6.72
N HIS A 212 5.35 14.18 -7.99
CA HIS A 212 6.65 14.34 -8.65
C HIS A 212 6.51 15.07 -10.01
N PRO A 213 6.06 16.34 -10.02
CA PRO A 213 5.69 17.06 -11.24
C PRO A 213 6.84 17.20 -12.26
N GLU A 214 8.06 17.38 -11.78
CA GLU A 214 9.22 17.55 -12.68
C GLU A 214 9.62 16.24 -13.36
N GLN A 215 9.62 15.13 -12.61
CA GLN A 215 9.91 13.79 -13.13
C GLN A 215 8.81 13.36 -14.11
N TYR A 216 7.56 13.62 -13.77
CA TYR A 216 6.41 13.36 -14.65
C TYR A 216 6.55 14.10 -15.97
N LYS A 217 6.81 15.42 -15.96
CA LYS A 217 7.01 16.23 -17.17
C LYS A 217 8.14 15.70 -18.04
N LYS A 218 9.29 15.34 -17.45
CA LYS A 218 10.45 14.79 -18.16
C LYS A 218 10.13 13.47 -18.86
N ILE A 219 9.44 12.55 -18.17
CA ILE A 219 9.07 11.25 -18.74
C ILE A 219 8.04 11.42 -19.84
N VAL A 220 6.99 12.21 -19.63
CA VAL A 220 5.95 12.48 -20.63
C VAL A 220 6.54 13.17 -21.87
N ALA A 221 7.48 14.11 -21.70
CA ALA A 221 8.16 14.75 -22.83
C ALA A 221 8.98 13.74 -23.64
N LYS A 222 9.68 12.81 -22.99
CA LYS A 222 10.43 11.73 -23.67
C LYS A 222 9.47 10.78 -24.41
N ILE A 223 8.34 10.38 -23.79
CA ILE A 223 7.32 9.54 -24.45
C ILE A 223 6.78 10.24 -25.70
N LYS A 224 6.43 11.53 -25.63
CA LYS A 224 5.91 12.31 -26.77
C LYS A 224 6.93 12.49 -27.88
N LYS A 225 8.21 12.69 -27.56
CA LYS A 225 9.27 12.85 -28.56
C LYS A 225 9.44 11.61 -29.43
N THR A 226 9.27 10.43 -28.86
CA THR A 226 9.40 9.14 -29.54
C THR A 226 8.11 8.67 -30.24
N ASP A 227 7.04 9.45 -30.21
CA ASP A 227 5.70 8.99 -30.66
C ASP A 227 5.62 8.75 -32.16
N LYS A 228 6.22 9.61 -32.97
CA LYS A 228 6.21 9.48 -34.45
C LYS A 228 7.04 8.29 -34.94
N ASP A 229 8.24 8.12 -34.39
CA ASP A 229 9.12 7.00 -34.74
C ASP A 229 8.48 5.67 -34.31
N ARG A 230 7.80 5.69 -33.18
CA ARG A 230 7.09 4.56 -32.61
C ARG A 230 5.94 4.05 -33.48
N GLN A 231 5.16 4.95 -34.07
CA GLN A 231 4.03 4.54 -34.91
C GLN A 231 4.51 3.82 -36.17
N MET A 232 5.61 4.24 -36.73
CA MET A 232 6.23 3.56 -37.86
C MET A 232 6.84 2.21 -37.49
N VAL A 233 7.53 2.13 -36.35
CA VAL A 233 8.05 0.87 -35.78
C VAL A 233 6.91 -0.12 -35.50
N PHE A 234 5.80 0.36 -34.96
CA PHE A 234 4.63 -0.48 -34.71
C PHE A 234 4.03 -1.02 -36.01
N GLU A 235 3.81 -0.20 -37.02
CA GLU A 235 3.23 -0.68 -38.29
C GLU A 235 4.12 -1.73 -38.94
N ASN A 236 5.44 -1.53 -38.94
CA ASN A 236 6.41 -2.50 -39.46
C ASN A 236 6.41 -3.81 -38.65
N PHE A 237 6.23 -3.74 -37.34
CA PHE A 237 6.11 -4.91 -36.47
C PHE A 237 4.75 -5.61 -36.63
N ALA A 238 3.68 -4.85 -36.78
CA ALA A 238 2.32 -5.37 -36.82
C ALA A 238 1.95 -6.00 -38.18
N ALA A 239 2.54 -5.52 -39.30
CA ALA A 239 2.17 -5.96 -40.64
C ALA A 239 2.31 -7.47 -40.87
N PRO A 240 3.44 -8.14 -40.54
CA PRO A 240 3.57 -9.59 -40.70
C PRO A 240 2.63 -10.37 -39.79
N ILE A 241 2.30 -9.82 -38.58
CA ILE A 241 1.35 -10.44 -37.67
C ILE A 241 -0.07 -10.39 -38.25
N ARG A 242 -0.47 -9.23 -38.83
CA ARG A 242 -1.78 -9.10 -39.50
C ARG A 242 -1.92 -10.11 -40.64
N GLU A 243 -0.94 -10.17 -41.51
CA GLU A 243 -0.94 -11.14 -42.64
C GLU A 243 -1.16 -12.57 -42.16
N LYS A 244 -0.45 -12.95 -41.07
CA LYS A 244 -0.56 -14.31 -40.53
C LYS A 244 -1.89 -14.59 -39.85
N LEU A 245 -2.44 -13.60 -39.13
CA LEU A 245 -3.77 -13.74 -38.47
C LEU A 245 -4.91 -13.73 -39.50
N ASP A 246 -4.76 -12.99 -40.61
CA ASP A 246 -5.71 -12.97 -41.72
C ASP A 246 -5.71 -14.32 -42.44
N GLU A 247 -4.51 -14.94 -42.67
CA GLU A 247 -4.40 -16.33 -43.20
C GLU A 247 -5.11 -17.33 -42.28
N MET A 248 -5.09 -17.12 -40.96
CA MET A 248 -5.81 -18.01 -40.00
C MET A 248 -7.33 -17.78 -40.01
N GLY A 249 -7.84 -16.78 -40.72
CA GLY A 249 -9.26 -16.44 -40.79
C GLY A 249 -9.83 -15.90 -39.47
N LEU A 250 -9.00 -15.36 -38.58
CA LEU A 250 -9.42 -14.83 -37.29
C LEU A 250 -9.98 -13.42 -37.44
N LYS A 251 -11.04 -13.10 -36.68
CA LYS A 251 -11.47 -11.74 -36.45
C LYS A 251 -10.74 -11.21 -35.22
N TYR A 252 -9.99 -10.14 -35.39
CA TYR A 252 -9.18 -9.56 -34.33
C TYR A 252 -9.09 -8.05 -34.43
N SER A 253 -8.69 -7.42 -33.33
CA SER A 253 -8.21 -6.04 -33.28
C SER A 253 -6.77 -6.04 -32.77
N LEU A 254 -5.94 -5.20 -33.36
CA LEU A 254 -4.54 -5.04 -33.00
C LEU A 254 -4.27 -3.60 -32.61
N SER A 255 -3.79 -3.39 -31.42
CA SER A 255 -3.56 -2.06 -30.84
C SER A 255 -2.22 -1.97 -30.12
N THR A 256 -1.69 -0.75 -30.01
CA THR A 256 -0.53 -0.48 -29.16
C THR A 256 -0.94 -0.01 -27.80
N ARG A 257 -0.16 -0.38 -26.81
CA ARG A 257 -0.25 0.17 -25.46
C ARG A 257 1.10 0.74 -25.04
N VAL A 258 1.12 2.01 -24.69
CA VAL A 258 2.27 2.64 -24.04
C VAL A 258 2.16 2.44 -22.54
N LYS A 259 3.28 2.10 -21.91
CA LYS A 259 3.33 1.99 -20.47
C LYS A 259 3.14 3.35 -19.83
N SER A 260 2.41 3.40 -18.70
CA SER A 260 2.14 4.63 -17.99
C SER A 260 3.42 5.29 -17.45
N ALA A 261 3.42 6.62 -17.34
CA ALA A 261 4.54 7.39 -16.86
C ALA A 261 4.98 6.95 -15.45
N PHE A 262 4.04 6.67 -14.57
CA PHE A 262 4.30 6.11 -13.24
C PHE A 262 5.00 4.74 -13.32
N SER A 263 4.51 3.84 -14.16
CA SER A 263 5.10 2.50 -14.32
C SER A 263 6.53 2.55 -14.86
N ILE A 264 6.82 3.49 -15.76
CA ILE A 264 8.17 3.74 -16.27
C ILE A 264 9.07 4.27 -15.15
N TRP A 265 8.63 5.32 -14.46
CA TRP A 265 9.35 5.92 -13.33
C TRP A 265 9.67 4.89 -12.24
N ASN A 266 8.67 4.13 -11.82
CA ASN A 266 8.84 3.09 -10.81
C ASN A 266 9.87 2.02 -11.22
N LYS A 267 9.93 1.65 -12.51
CA LYS A 267 10.97 0.73 -13.00
C LYS A 267 12.36 1.38 -13.02
N MET A 268 12.44 2.65 -13.40
CA MET A 268 13.71 3.38 -13.35
C MET A 268 14.27 3.45 -11.93
N GLU A 269 13.41 3.76 -10.94
CA GLU A 269 13.79 3.83 -9.53
C GLU A 269 14.12 2.45 -8.93
N THR A 270 13.26 1.45 -9.12
CA THR A 270 13.45 0.12 -8.51
C THR A 270 14.58 -0.70 -9.12
N LYS A 271 14.90 -0.47 -10.41
CA LYS A 271 15.99 -1.16 -11.11
C LYS A 271 17.24 -0.31 -11.28
N HIS A 272 17.18 0.96 -10.88
CA HIS A 272 18.26 1.96 -11.07
C HIS A 272 18.75 2.07 -12.51
N VAL A 273 17.82 2.02 -13.48
CA VAL A 273 18.11 2.09 -14.92
C VAL A 273 17.61 3.42 -15.51
N PRO A 274 18.29 3.99 -16.50
CA PRO A 274 17.80 5.16 -17.23
C PRO A 274 16.57 4.81 -18.09
N PHE A 275 15.84 5.84 -18.54
CA PHE A 275 14.64 5.69 -19.36
C PHE A 275 14.88 4.83 -20.62
N GLU A 276 16.04 4.99 -21.26
CA GLU A 276 16.43 4.31 -22.48
C GLU A 276 16.65 2.80 -22.31
N GLU A 277 16.88 2.35 -21.08
CA GLU A 277 17.07 0.93 -20.73
C GLU A 277 15.78 0.25 -20.22
N VAL A 278 14.65 0.95 -20.25
CA VAL A 278 13.35 0.35 -19.92
C VAL A 278 12.82 -0.39 -21.16
N TYR A 279 13.12 -1.68 -21.28
CA TYR A 279 12.89 -2.51 -22.48
C TYR A 279 11.41 -2.72 -22.86
N ASP A 280 10.45 -2.59 -21.96
CA ASP A 280 9.04 -2.87 -22.20
C ASP A 280 8.19 -1.60 -22.19
N LEU A 281 8.69 -0.56 -22.85
CA LEU A 281 7.94 0.68 -23.01
C LEU A 281 6.68 0.50 -23.85
N TYR A 282 6.72 -0.46 -24.77
CA TYR A 282 5.67 -0.72 -25.76
C TYR A 282 5.16 -2.14 -25.64
N ALA A 283 3.86 -2.27 -25.66
CA ALA A 283 3.19 -3.56 -25.79
C ALA A 283 2.24 -3.52 -26.99
N VAL A 284 2.18 -4.62 -27.70
CA VAL A 284 1.21 -4.88 -28.75
C VAL A 284 0.12 -5.77 -28.17
N ARG A 285 -1.13 -5.36 -28.32
CA ARG A 285 -2.28 -6.09 -27.85
C ARG A 285 -3.04 -6.67 -29.04
N ILE A 286 -3.29 -7.97 -29.00
CA ILE A 286 -4.11 -8.71 -29.96
C ILE A 286 -5.36 -9.17 -29.21
N VAL A 287 -6.51 -8.63 -29.62
CA VAL A 287 -7.81 -9.03 -29.08
C VAL A 287 -8.56 -9.74 -30.20
N PHE A 288 -8.87 -11.02 -30.01
CA PHE A 288 -9.59 -11.81 -31.01
C PHE A 288 -11.02 -12.08 -30.57
N ASP A 289 -11.91 -12.19 -31.55
CA ASP A 289 -13.27 -12.66 -31.36
C ASP A 289 -13.28 -14.20 -31.38
N CYS A 290 -14.06 -14.82 -30.50
CA CYS A 290 -14.32 -16.24 -30.53
C CYS A 290 -15.82 -16.53 -30.40
N CYS A 291 -16.27 -17.59 -31.06
CA CYS A 291 -17.63 -18.10 -30.91
C CYS A 291 -17.77 -18.83 -29.57
N GLU A 292 -18.98 -18.98 -29.05
CA GLU A 292 -19.25 -19.68 -27.77
C GLU A 292 -18.77 -21.16 -27.77
N THR A 293 -18.64 -21.75 -28.95
CA THR A 293 -18.16 -23.14 -29.14
C THR A 293 -16.65 -23.26 -29.18
N ASP A 294 -15.92 -22.13 -29.30
CA ASP A 294 -14.47 -22.17 -29.51
C ASP A 294 -13.73 -22.21 -28.17
N ASN A 295 -12.60 -22.92 -28.17
CA ASN A 295 -11.72 -22.91 -26.99
C ASN A 295 -10.77 -21.71 -27.05
N GLU A 296 -11.06 -20.69 -26.26
CA GLU A 296 -10.24 -19.46 -26.15
C GLU A 296 -8.75 -19.76 -25.93
N LYS A 297 -8.44 -20.79 -25.13
CA LYS A 297 -7.06 -21.18 -24.82
C LYS A 297 -6.35 -21.70 -26.07
N THR A 298 -7.01 -22.53 -26.86
CA THR A 298 -6.45 -23.07 -28.11
C THR A 298 -6.13 -21.95 -29.09
N ILE A 299 -7.02 -20.98 -29.26
CA ILE A 299 -6.79 -19.82 -30.14
C ILE A 299 -5.61 -18.97 -29.63
N CYS A 300 -5.51 -18.72 -28.32
CA CYS A 300 -4.37 -18.00 -27.77
C CYS A 300 -3.03 -18.66 -28.12
N TRP A 301 -2.95 -19.98 -27.99
CA TRP A 301 -1.74 -20.74 -28.30
C TRP A 301 -1.46 -20.84 -29.81
N SER A 302 -2.50 -20.87 -30.65
CA SER A 302 -2.34 -20.81 -32.10
C SER A 302 -1.76 -19.48 -32.55
N ILE A 303 -2.25 -18.37 -31.99
CA ILE A 303 -1.69 -17.03 -32.25
C ILE A 303 -0.26 -16.93 -31.72
N TYR A 304 0.04 -17.51 -30.55
CA TYR A 304 1.40 -17.59 -30.00
C TYR A 304 2.34 -18.29 -31.00
N SER A 305 1.95 -19.45 -31.52
CA SER A 305 2.74 -20.18 -32.51
C SER A 305 3.00 -19.32 -33.75
N ALA A 306 1.96 -18.69 -34.30
CA ALA A 306 2.08 -17.82 -35.48
C ALA A 306 3.07 -16.66 -35.26
N ILE A 307 3.06 -16.05 -34.07
CA ILE A 307 4.01 -14.94 -33.76
C ILE A 307 5.44 -15.45 -33.61
N THR A 308 5.63 -16.63 -32.99
CA THR A 308 6.97 -17.20 -32.79
C THR A 308 7.59 -17.76 -34.07
N ASP A 309 6.79 -18.03 -35.10
CA ASP A 309 7.27 -18.32 -36.45
C ASP A 309 7.89 -17.08 -37.12
N ILE A 310 7.36 -15.90 -36.84
CA ILE A 310 7.82 -14.64 -37.40
C ILE A 310 8.98 -14.04 -36.59
N TYR A 311 8.86 -14.00 -35.27
CA TYR A 311 9.76 -13.31 -34.36
C TYR A 311 10.43 -14.23 -33.36
N LYS A 312 11.67 -13.93 -32.98
CA LYS A 312 12.42 -14.72 -31.98
C LYS A 312 11.93 -14.39 -30.57
N LEU A 313 11.52 -15.44 -29.84
CA LEU A 313 11.03 -15.35 -28.48
C LEU A 313 12.17 -15.09 -27.48
N HIS A 314 11.89 -14.27 -26.46
CA HIS A 314 12.77 -14.17 -25.30
C HIS A 314 12.56 -15.40 -24.37
N PRO A 315 13.60 -16.19 -24.04
CA PRO A 315 13.45 -17.53 -23.43
C PRO A 315 12.74 -17.52 -22.06
N THR A 316 12.87 -16.44 -21.29
CA THR A 316 12.40 -16.40 -19.88
C THR A 316 11.21 -15.45 -19.66
N ARG A 317 10.63 -14.87 -20.72
CA ARG A 317 9.60 -13.84 -20.60
C ARG A 317 8.25 -14.19 -21.20
N THR A 318 7.92 -15.47 -21.26
CA THR A 318 6.55 -15.93 -21.56
C THR A 318 5.77 -16.07 -20.25
N ARG A 319 4.52 -15.60 -20.22
CA ARG A 319 3.63 -15.70 -19.06
C ARG A 319 2.25 -16.16 -19.49
N ASP A 320 1.87 -17.34 -19.03
CA ASP A 320 0.58 -17.96 -19.31
C ASP A 320 -0.42 -17.67 -18.19
N TRP A 321 -1.12 -16.54 -18.34
CA TRP A 321 -2.27 -16.20 -17.50
C TRP A 321 -3.60 -16.71 -18.07
N VAL A 322 -3.57 -17.46 -19.18
CA VAL A 322 -4.76 -18.12 -19.74
C VAL A 322 -5.01 -19.44 -19.02
N SER A 323 -3.96 -20.25 -18.83
CA SER A 323 -4.04 -21.53 -18.10
C SER A 323 -4.11 -21.33 -16.59
N THR A 324 -3.44 -20.32 -16.08
CA THR A 324 -3.40 -19.99 -14.64
C THR A 324 -3.75 -18.50 -14.45
N PRO A 325 -5.06 -18.17 -14.38
CA PRO A 325 -5.50 -16.79 -14.19
C PRO A 325 -4.94 -16.17 -12.92
N LYS A 326 -4.81 -14.84 -12.91
CA LYS A 326 -4.47 -14.11 -11.68
C LYS A 326 -5.69 -14.07 -10.74
N ALA A 327 -5.44 -13.89 -9.44
CA ALA A 327 -6.47 -13.81 -8.41
C ALA A 327 -7.54 -12.70 -8.63
N ASN A 328 -7.23 -11.69 -9.44
CA ASN A 328 -8.19 -10.65 -9.85
C ASN A 328 -8.93 -10.98 -11.16
N GLY A 329 -8.91 -12.23 -11.61
CA GLY A 329 -9.58 -12.70 -12.82
C GLY A 329 -8.89 -12.32 -14.14
N TYR A 330 -7.70 -11.69 -14.09
CA TYR A 330 -6.96 -11.31 -15.30
C TYR A 330 -6.47 -12.54 -16.06
N ARG A 331 -6.79 -12.60 -17.37
CA ARG A 331 -6.40 -13.66 -18.30
C ARG A 331 -5.76 -13.05 -19.54
N ALA A 332 -4.59 -13.49 -19.93
CA ALA A 332 -3.92 -13.17 -21.19
C ALA A 332 -2.69 -14.07 -21.37
N LEU A 333 -2.28 -14.31 -22.60
CA LEU A 333 -0.99 -14.91 -22.89
C LEU A 333 -0.01 -13.80 -23.27
N HIS A 334 1.08 -13.65 -22.49
CA HIS A 334 2.11 -12.65 -22.73
C HIS A 334 3.38 -13.30 -23.24
N LEU A 335 3.93 -12.73 -24.30
CA LEU A 335 5.24 -13.12 -24.83
C LEU A 335 6.06 -11.85 -25.11
N THR A 336 7.38 -11.97 -25.00
CA THR A 336 8.31 -10.91 -25.39
C THR A 336 9.12 -11.41 -26.57
N VAL A 337 9.08 -10.67 -27.68
CA VAL A 337 9.76 -11.06 -28.91
C VAL A 337 10.70 -9.95 -29.39
N MET A 338 11.70 -10.33 -30.18
CA MET A 338 12.64 -9.41 -30.81
C MET A 338 12.05 -8.88 -32.12
N GLY A 339 11.78 -7.59 -32.20
CA GLY A 339 11.39 -6.93 -33.44
C GLY A 339 12.55 -6.81 -34.45
N ASN A 340 12.22 -6.52 -35.70
CA ASN A 340 13.23 -6.41 -36.79
C ASN A 340 14.25 -5.28 -36.60
N ASP A 341 13.92 -4.31 -35.75
CA ASP A 341 14.75 -3.17 -35.34
C ASP A 341 15.64 -3.46 -34.11
N GLY A 342 15.67 -4.71 -33.63
CA GLY A 342 16.45 -5.12 -32.47
C GLY A 342 15.85 -4.75 -31.11
N ASN A 343 14.63 -4.21 -31.09
CA ASN A 343 13.94 -3.88 -29.86
C ASN A 343 13.06 -5.04 -29.35
N TRP A 344 13.02 -5.21 -28.03
CA TRP A 344 12.09 -6.16 -27.40
C TRP A 344 10.69 -5.57 -27.35
N VAL A 345 9.70 -6.31 -27.87
CA VAL A 345 8.29 -5.94 -27.88
C VAL A 345 7.51 -6.99 -27.06
N GLU A 346 6.71 -6.50 -26.09
CA GLU A 346 5.75 -7.35 -25.37
C GLU A 346 4.50 -7.50 -26.22
N VAL A 347 4.05 -8.74 -26.47
CA VAL A 347 2.77 -9.04 -27.13
C VAL A 347 1.82 -9.66 -26.13
N GLN A 348 0.61 -9.12 -26.06
CA GLN A 348 -0.47 -9.58 -25.18
C GLN A 348 -1.61 -10.15 -26.04
N ILE A 349 -1.89 -11.44 -25.89
CA ILE A 349 -2.93 -12.15 -26.65
C ILE A 349 -4.08 -12.47 -25.71
N ARG A 350 -5.29 -12.09 -26.08
CA ARG A 350 -6.51 -12.34 -25.30
C ARG A 350 -7.77 -12.31 -26.17
N SER A 351 -8.83 -13.00 -25.74
CA SER A 351 -10.15 -12.90 -26.37
C SER A 351 -10.84 -11.59 -26.01
N GLN A 352 -11.91 -11.23 -26.72
CA GLN A 352 -12.73 -10.06 -26.38
C GLN A 352 -13.29 -10.17 -24.95
N LYS A 353 -13.69 -11.35 -24.49
CA LYS A 353 -14.14 -11.59 -23.11
C LYS A 353 -13.03 -11.35 -22.08
N MET A 354 -11.82 -11.83 -22.37
CA MET A 354 -10.65 -11.59 -21.51
C MET A 354 -10.27 -10.10 -21.49
N ASP A 355 -10.44 -9.40 -22.62
CA ASP A 355 -10.19 -7.96 -22.72
C ASP A 355 -11.20 -7.15 -21.91
N ASP A 356 -12.49 -7.47 -22.00
CA ASP A 356 -13.54 -6.86 -21.19
C ASP A 356 -13.25 -7.01 -19.69
N ILE A 357 -12.83 -8.21 -19.25
CA ILE A 357 -12.46 -8.46 -17.85
C ILE A 357 -11.20 -7.68 -17.47
N ALA A 358 -10.21 -7.59 -18.36
CA ALA A 358 -8.98 -6.85 -18.10
C ALA A 358 -9.19 -5.33 -18.02
N GLU A 359 -10.11 -4.76 -18.79
CA GLU A 359 -10.37 -3.32 -18.80
C GLU A 359 -11.38 -2.88 -17.73
N ARG A 360 -12.46 -3.66 -17.51
CA ARG A 360 -13.59 -3.33 -16.62
C ARG A 360 -13.58 -4.11 -15.31
N GLY A 361 -12.62 -5.01 -15.14
CA GLY A 361 -12.46 -5.79 -13.92
C GLY A 361 -13.71 -6.60 -13.58
N PHE A 362 -14.03 -6.61 -12.30
CA PHE A 362 -15.11 -7.42 -11.74
C PHE A 362 -16.51 -7.02 -12.25
N ALA A 363 -16.69 -5.78 -12.69
CA ALA A 363 -17.95 -5.33 -13.29
C ALA A 363 -18.30 -6.10 -14.58
N ALA A 364 -17.27 -6.55 -15.33
CA ALA A 364 -17.47 -7.40 -16.51
C ALA A 364 -17.96 -8.81 -16.14
N HIS A 365 -17.53 -9.38 -15.01
CA HIS A 365 -18.00 -10.69 -14.53
C HIS A 365 -19.53 -10.72 -14.29
N TRP A 366 -20.11 -9.62 -13.81
CA TRP A 366 -21.57 -9.54 -13.63
C TRP A 366 -22.33 -9.59 -14.96
N LYS A 367 -21.71 -9.16 -16.07
CA LYS A 367 -22.30 -9.23 -17.41
C LYS A 367 -22.44 -10.69 -17.90
N TYR A 368 -21.52 -11.57 -17.50
CA TYR A 368 -21.43 -12.94 -17.97
C TYR A 368 -22.01 -13.99 -17.00
N LYS A 369 -22.24 -13.64 -15.72
CA LYS A 369 -22.75 -14.55 -14.67
C LYS A 369 -24.28 -14.79 -14.70
N ILE A 370 -25.00 -14.34 -15.72
CA ILE A 370 -26.42 -14.63 -15.87
C ILE A 370 -26.53 -16.04 -16.49
N GLY A 371 -26.25 -17.09 -15.70
CA GLY A 371 -26.56 -18.45 -16.09
C GLY A 371 -25.62 -19.59 -15.71
N GLU A 372 -24.42 -19.35 -15.17
CA GLU A 372 -23.49 -20.48 -14.92
C GLU A 372 -22.76 -20.42 -13.57
N SER A 373 -22.80 -21.59 -12.89
CA SER A 373 -21.96 -22.15 -11.81
C SER A 373 -21.88 -21.49 -10.44
N ASP A 374 -22.08 -22.37 -9.43
CA ASP A 374 -21.94 -22.20 -7.97
C ASP A 374 -20.47 -22.08 -7.47
N GLU A 375 -19.49 -21.78 -8.32
CA GLU A 375 -18.13 -21.55 -7.86
C GLU A 375 -18.02 -20.17 -7.22
N GLU A 376 -17.76 -20.12 -5.90
CA GLU A 376 -17.39 -18.91 -5.18
C GLU A 376 -16.22 -18.25 -5.91
N SER A 377 -16.42 -17.01 -6.40
CA SER A 377 -15.34 -16.28 -7.06
C SER A 377 -14.24 -15.96 -6.05
N GLU A 378 -12.98 -15.93 -6.49
CA GLU A 378 -11.83 -15.54 -5.64
C GLU A 378 -12.05 -14.18 -4.95
N LEU A 379 -12.81 -13.28 -5.56
CA LEU A 379 -13.19 -12.01 -4.94
C LEU A 379 -14.19 -12.21 -3.79
N GLU A 380 -15.17 -13.08 -3.94
CA GLU A 380 -16.11 -13.39 -2.84
C GLU A 380 -15.37 -14.00 -1.67
N THR A 381 -14.43 -14.89 -1.94
CA THR A 381 -13.52 -15.46 -0.92
C THR A 381 -12.65 -14.38 -0.26
N TRP A 382 -12.12 -13.43 -1.05
CA TRP A 382 -11.34 -12.31 -0.53
C TRP A 382 -12.21 -11.34 0.30
N LEU A 383 -13.40 -10.98 -0.19
CA LEU A 383 -14.36 -10.15 0.56
C LEU A 383 -14.76 -10.80 1.88
N LYS A 384 -14.99 -12.12 1.88
CA LYS A 384 -15.25 -12.90 3.08
C LYS A 384 -14.07 -12.86 4.05
N THR A 385 -12.85 -13.03 3.54
CA THR A 385 -11.62 -12.91 4.35
C THR A 385 -11.48 -11.54 4.98
N ILE A 386 -11.72 -10.46 4.22
CA ILE A 386 -11.72 -9.09 4.73
C ILE A 386 -12.82 -8.90 5.78
N THR A 387 -14.04 -9.39 5.53
CA THR A 387 -15.15 -9.30 6.45
C THR A 387 -14.85 -10.02 7.78
N ASP A 388 -14.24 -11.19 7.72
CA ASP A 388 -13.84 -11.96 8.90
C ASP A 388 -12.74 -11.24 9.70
N LEU A 389 -11.75 -10.67 9.02
CA LEU A 389 -10.73 -9.81 9.65
C LEU A 389 -11.33 -8.56 10.32
N LEU A 390 -12.41 -8.00 9.73
CA LEU A 390 -13.09 -6.82 10.26
C LEU A 390 -13.96 -7.12 11.49
N LYS A 391 -14.44 -8.34 11.62
CA LYS A 391 -15.26 -8.81 12.78
C LYS A 391 -14.41 -9.12 14.00
N GLU A 392 -13.12 -9.44 13.82
CA GLU A 392 -12.22 -9.68 14.94
C GLU A 392 -11.71 -8.33 15.50
N PRO A 393 -11.98 -8.00 16.78
CA PRO A 393 -11.51 -6.75 17.38
C PRO A 393 -10.00 -6.81 17.58
N GLY A 394 -9.25 -6.22 16.66
CA GLY A 394 -7.81 -5.95 16.85
C GLY A 394 -7.61 -4.84 17.90
N PRO A 395 -6.53 -4.88 18.68
CA PRO A 395 -6.28 -3.93 19.76
C PRO A 395 -5.94 -2.52 19.28
N ASN A 396 -5.61 -2.33 18.00
CA ASN A 396 -5.14 -1.03 17.49
C ASN A 396 -5.59 -0.78 16.06
N ALA A 397 -6.20 0.38 15.80
CA ALA A 397 -6.68 0.77 14.46
C ALA A 397 -5.55 0.93 13.42
N VAL A 398 -4.32 1.22 13.87
CA VAL A 398 -3.14 1.39 13.01
C VAL A 398 -2.62 0.03 12.52
N ASP A 399 -2.52 -0.96 13.40
CA ASP A 399 -2.11 -2.33 13.06
C ASP A 399 -3.08 -2.97 12.07
N PHE A 400 -4.37 -2.62 12.17
CA PHE A 400 -5.41 -3.02 11.24
C PHE A 400 -5.18 -2.47 9.82
N LEU A 401 -4.83 -1.18 9.68
CA LEU A 401 -4.51 -0.60 8.37
C LEU A 401 -3.29 -1.26 7.73
N ASP A 402 -2.24 -1.53 8.50
CA ASP A 402 -1.04 -2.18 8.00
C ASP A 402 -1.30 -3.64 7.61
N THR A 403 -2.16 -4.32 8.36
CA THR A 403 -2.62 -5.68 8.05
C THR A 403 -3.37 -5.76 6.73
N ILE A 404 -4.28 -4.82 6.47
CA ILE A 404 -5.03 -4.78 5.21
C ILE A 404 -4.16 -4.33 4.04
N LYS A 405 -3.25 -3.38 4.25
CA LYS A 405 -2.28 -2.98 3.23
C LYS A 405 -1.44 -4.15 2.76
N LEU A 406 -0.94 -4.99 3.67
CA LEU A 406 -0.21 -6.21 3.31
C LEU A 406 -1.03 -7.12 2.39
N ASN A 407 -2.34 -7.22 2.58
CA ASN A 407 -3.23 -7.99 1.68
C ASN A 407 -3.49 -7.31 0.34
N LEU A 408 -3.49 -5.98 0.28
CA LEU A 408 -3.75 -5.23 -0.96
C LEU A 408 -2.53 -5.17 -1.89
N PHE A 409 -1.30 -5.10 -1.33
CA PHE A 409 -0.07 -4.88 -2.10
C PHE A 409 0.69 -6.14 -2.49
N ALA A 410 0.31 -7.32 -1.97
CA ALA A 410 1.07 -8.53 -2.20
C ALA A 410 1.05 -8.95 -3.68
N THR A 411 2.22 -9.00 -4.30
CA THR A 411 2.46 -9.87 -5.46
C THR A 411 2.22 -11.31 -5.01
N GLU A 412 1.43 -12.07 -5.75
CA GLU A 412 1.03 -13.42 -5.35
C GLU A 412 1.99 -14.47 -5.89
N ILE A 413 2.20 -15.50 -5.11
CA ILE A 413 2.84 -16.77 -5.52
C ILE A 413 1.81 -17.90 -5.43
N ILE A 414 1.96 -18.89 -6.28
CA ILE A 414 1.10 -20.08 -6.30
C ILE A 414 1.93 -21.25 -5.83
N VAL A 415 1.50 -21.92 -4.77
CA VAL A 415 2.13 -23.12 -4.24
C VAL A 415 1.15 -24.30 -4.26
N PHE A 416 1.67 -25.52 -4.24
CA PHE A 416 0.87 -26.72 -4.30
C PHE A 416 0.89 -27.47 -2.96
N THR A 417 -0.27 -27.97 -2.54
CA THR A 417 -0.31 -28.96 -1.46
C THR A 417 0.17 -30.34 -1.98
N PRO A 418 0.50 -31.29 -1.10
CA PRO A 418 0.85 -32.65 -1.54
C PRO A 418 -0.28 -33.38 -2.29
N LYS A 419 -1.52 -32.92 -2.15
CA LYS A 419 -2.69 -33.44 -2.87
C LYS A 419 -2.88 -32.80 -4.26
N GLY A 420 -2.07 -31.78 -4.58
CA GLY A 420 -2.17 -31.05 -5.84
C GLY A 420 -3.07 -29.81 -5.80
N ASP A 421 -3.66 -29.48 -4.64
CA ASP A 421 -4.48 -28.28 -4.51
C ASP A 421 -3.60 -27.02 -4.65
N LEU A 422 -4.12 -26.04 -5.38
CA LEU A 422 -3.47 -24.74 -5.56
C LEU A 422 -3.75 -23.81 -4.36
N VAL A 423 -2.70 -23.21 -3.81
CA VAL A 423 -2.83 -22.20 -2.74
C VAL A 423 -2.11 -20.94 -3.18
N THR A 424 -2.87 -19.84 -3.24
CA THR A 424 -2.33 -18.51 -3.57
C THR A 424 -1.91 -17.81 -2.28
N LEU A 425 -0.66 -17.33 -2.24
CA LEU A 425 -0.06 -16.62 -1.11
C LEU A 425 0.63 -15.34 -1.58
N PRO A 426 0.82 -14.34 -0.70
CA PRO A 426 1.65 -13.19 -1.03
C PRO A 426 3.10 -13.61 -1.32
N LYS A 427 3.79 -12.82 -2.15
CA LYS A 427 5.25 -12.94 -2.33
C LYS A 427 5.94 -12.79 -0.97
N ASP A 428 7.02 -13.53 -0.75
CA ASP A 428 7.74 -13.63 0.51
C ASP A 428 7.00 -14.36 1.64
N ALA A 429 5.83 -14.97 1.36
CA ALA A 429 5.14 -15.84 2.31
C ALA A 429 6.01 -17.03 2.71
N THR A 430 5.94 -17.39 3.99
CA THR A 430 6.70 -18.49 4.57
C THR A 430 5.89 -19.78 4.66
N VAL A 431 6.55 -20.87 5.00
CA VAL A 431 5.87 -22.15 5.30
C VAL A 431 4.84 -21.97 6.43
N LEU A 432 5.13 -21.12 7.43
CA LEU A 432 4.21 -20.83 8.51
C LEU A 432 2.98 -20.03 8.04
N ASP A 433 3.16 -19.10 7.09
CA ASP A 433 2.03 -18.40 6.45
C ASP A 433 1.08 -19.39 5.76
N LEU A 434 1.64 -20.34 4.99
CA LEU A 434 0.87 -21.43 4.39
C LEU A 434 0.15 -22.27 5.45
N ALA A 435 0.84 -22.64 6.53
CA ALA A 435 0.27 -23.45 7.61
C ALA A 435 -0.96 -22.79 8.24
N TYR A 436 -0.87 -21.50 8.55
CA TYR A 436 -2.02 -20.71 9.04
C TYR A 436 -3.08 -20.47 7.98
N ASN A 437 -2.70 -20.44 6.70
CA ASN A 437 -3.67 -20.31 5.62
C ASN A 437 -4.53 -21.58 5.51
N LEU A 438 -3.92 -22.74 5.63
CA LEU A 438 -4.62 -24.02 5.61
C LEU A 438 -5.56 -24.17 6.82
N HIS A 439 -5.01 -24.11 8.04
CA HIS A 439 -5.81 -24.21 9.27
C HIS A 439 -5.06 -23.61 10.47
N SER A 440 -5.81 -23.02 11.42
CA SER A 440 -5.21 -22.39 12.61
C SER A 440 -4.43 -23.39 13.49
N GLU A 441 -4.93 -24.62 13.62
CA GLU A 441 -4.24 -25.68 14.38
C GLU A 441 -2.96 -26.14 13.71
N ILE A 442 -2.97 -26.27 12.36
CA ILE A 442 -1.77 -26.63 11.60
C ILE A 442 -0.70 -25.53 11.81
N GLY A 443 -1.09 -24.26 11.71
CA GLY A 443 -0.18 -23.14 11.98
C GLY A 443 0.37 -23.12 13.39
N SER A 444 -0.48 -23.35 14.40
CA SER A 444 -0.05 -23.32 15.82
C SER A 444 0.86 -24.48 16.19
N HIS A 445 0.78 -25.60 15.49
CA HIS A 445 1.55 -26.81 15.74
C HIS A 445 2.66 -27.08 14.71
N ALA A 446 2.92 -26.13 13.81
CA ALA A 446 3.93 -26.28 12.77
C ALA A 446 5.34 -26.33 13.36
N ILE A 447 6.15 -27.31 12.92
CA ILE A 447 7.55 -27.47 13.34
C ILE A 447 8.53 -27.30 12.18
N ALA A 448 8.14 -27.69 10.97
CA ALA A 448 8.98 -27.61 9.77
C ALA A 448 8.07 -27.68 8.52
N GLY A 449 8.64 -27.39 7.35
CA GLY A 449 8.05 -27.66 6.06
C GLY A 449 8.88 -28.64 5.26
N LYS A 450 8.25 -29.31 4.32
CA LYS A 450 8.92 -30.11 3.28
C LYS A 450 8.57 -29.49 1.93
N VAL A 451 9.53 -28.76 1.35
CA VAL A 451 9.37 -28.06 0.08
C VAL A 451 10.10 -28.82 -1.00
N ASN A 452 9.37 -29.24 -2.05
CA ASN A 452 9.93 -30.03 -3.15
C ASN A 452 10.74 -31.24 -2.63
N HIS A 453 10.16 -31.95 -1.64
CA HIS A 453 10.76 -33.09 -0.94
C HIS A 453 11.97 -32.79 -0.06
N ARG A 454 12.35 -31.52 0.15
CA ARG A 454 13.44 -31.11 1.05
C ARG A 454 12.87 -30.52 2.35
N LEU A 455 13.43 -30.92 3.49
CA LEU A 455 13.06 -30.38 4.79
C LEU A 455 13.60 -28.94 4.91
N VAL A 456 12.72 -28.01 5.29
CA VAL A 456 13.05 -26.58 5.46
C VAL A 456 12.42 -26.07 6.76
N PRO A 457 12.98 -24.99 7.35
CA PRO A 457 12.39 -24.36 8.54
C PRO A 457 11.05 -23.68 8.20
N ILE A 458 10.23 -23.44 9.21
CA ILE A 458 8.93 -22.76 9.04
C ILE A 458 9.06 -21.32 8.54
N SER A 459 10.24 -20.70 8.69
CA SER A 459 10.56 -19.35 8.18
C SER A 459 11.02 -19.33 6.72
N TYR A 460 11.11 -20.50 6.06
CA TYR A 460 11.50 -20.58 4.66
C TYR A 460 10.50 -19.85 3.76
N LYS A 461 11.00 -18.95 2.90
CA LYS A 461 10.21 -18.18 1.93
C LYS A 461 9.87 -19.02 0.73
N LEU A 462 8.59 -19.20 0.49
CA LEU A 462 8.06 -20.00 -0.61
C LEU A 462 8.20 -19.29 -1.96
N GLN A 463 8.33 -20.08 -3.01
CA GLN A 463 8.39 -19.61 -4.39
C GLN A 463 7.22 -20.19 -5.21
N SER A 464 6.88 -19.49 -6.29
CA SER A 464 5.80 -19.99 -7.19
C SER A 464 6.20 -21.31 -7.82
N GLY A 465 5.32 -22.31 -7.73
CA GLY A 465 5.56 -23.66 -8.20
C GLY A 465 6.03 -24.65 -7.13
N ASP A 466 6.30 -24.19 -5.90
CA ASP A 466 6.71 -25.08 -4.81
C ASP A 466 5.57 -26.03 -4.39
N GLN A 467 5.89 -27.31 -4.22
CA GLN A 467 5.04 -28.27 -3.53
C GLN A 467 5.41 -28.30 -2.05
N VAL A 468 4.45 -28.01 -1.18
CA VAL A 468 4.71 -27.78 0.25
C VAL A 468 3.86 -28.66 1.15
N GLU A 469 4.53 -29.46 1.98
CA GLU A 469 3.94 -30.22 3.08
C GLU A 469 4.32 -29.61 4.40
N VAL A 470 3.35 -29.30 5.27
CA VAL A 470 3.58 -28.76 6.61
C VAL A 470 3.67 -29.89 7.61
N LEU A 471 4.76 -29.97 8.35
CA LEU A 471 4.98 -30.93 9.44
C LEU A 471 4.56 -30.32 10.78
N THR A 472 3.76 -31.06 11.54
CA THR A 472 3.20 -30.58 12.81
C THR A 472 3.55 -31.51 13.98
N SER A 473 3.62 -30.96 15.19
CA SER A 473 3.76 -31.71 16.44
C SER A 473 2.76 -31.21 17.48
N LYS A 474 2.10 -32.13 18.16
CA LYS A 474 1.15 -31.81 19.27
C LYS A 474 1.79 -31.07 20.42
N THR A 475 3.11 -31.19 20.59
CA THR A 475 3.87 -30.55 21.67
C THR A 475 4.31 -29.13 21.32
N GLN A 476 4.29 -28.76 20.03
CA GLN A 476 4.65 -27.42 19.59
C GLN A 476 3.59 -26.41 19.99
N LYS A 477 4.05 -25.26 20.47
CA LYS A 477 3.21 -24.09 20.77
C LYS A 477 3.70 -22.86 20.01
N PRO A 478 2.82 -21.92 19.71
CA PRO A 478 3.20 -20.65 19.12
C PRO A 478 4.15 -19.87 20.02
N VAL A 479 5.19 -19.28 19.41
CA VAL A 479 6.16 -18.44 20.10
C VAL A 479 6.18 -17.03 19.52
N PRO A 480 6.45 -15.98 20.33
CA PRO A 480 6.43 -14.58 19.88
C PRO A 480 7.38 -14.28 18.70
N GLU A 481 8.50 -14.98 18.63
CA GLU A 481 9.52 -14.83 17.59
C GLU A 481 9.00 -15.13 16.18
N TRP A 482 7.91 -15.89 16.05
CA TRP A 482 7.27 -16.19 14.78
C TRP A 482 6.70 -14.93 14.09
N GLN A 483 6.40 -13.88 14.87
CA GLN A 483 5.93 -12.60 14.32
C GLN A 483 6.95 -11.93 13.40
N SER A 484 8.24 -12.21 13.58
CA SER A 484 9.32 -11.55 12.86
C SER A 484 9.43 -11.94 11.38
N PHE A 485 8.93 -13.11 10.99
CA PHE A 485 9.09 -13.63 9.62
C PHE A 485 7.78 -13.97 8.90
N ILE A 486 6.63 -13.90 9.56
CA ILE A 486 5.33 -14.05 8.89
C ILE A 486 4.93 -12.76 8.20
N CYS A 487 4.40 -12.89 6.96
CA CYS A 487 4.01 -11.74 6.15
C CYS A 487 2.49 -11.63 5.93
N THR A 488 1.72 -12.73 6.06
CA THR A 488 0.29 -12.69 5.80
C THR A 488 -0.49 -12.15 7.00
N ALA A 489 -1.52 -11.33 6.72
CA ALA A 489 -2.41 -10.81 7.73
C ALA A 489 -3.13 -11.93 8.52
N LYS A 490 -3.59 -12.97 7.80
CA LYS A 490 -4.27 -14.13 8.38
C LYS A 490 -3.37 -14.87 9.39
N ALA A 491 -2.07 -15.05 9.07
CA ALA A 491 -1.12 -15.67 9.98
C ALA A 491 -0.86 -14.77 11.20
N LYS A 492 -0.66 -13.46 11.00
CA LYS A 492 -0.44 -12.50 12.09
C LYS A 492 -1.59 -12.49 13.09
N THR A 493 -2.81 -12.30 12.60
CA THR A 493 -4.02 -12.27 13.47
C THR A 493 -4.21 -13.59 14.22
N ARG A 494 -4.04 -14.73 13.54
CA ARG A 494 -4.21 -16.04 14.16
C ARG A 494 -3.10 -16.36 15.16
N LEU A 495 -1.86 -15.99 14.85
CA LEU A 495 -0.74 -16.12 15.77
C LEU A 495 -0.94 -15.28 17.02
N GLU A 496 -1.35 -14.03 16.89
CA GLU A 496 -1.64 -13.15 18.03
C GLU A 496 -2.78 -13.68 18.89
N ALA A 497 -3.85 -14.17 18.28
CA ALA A 497 -4.96 -14.79 19.00
C ALA A 497 -4.50 -16.03 19.79
N ALA A 498 -3.66 -16.88 19.17
CA ALA A 498 -3.08 -18.04 19.81
C ALA A 498 -2.14 -17.68 20.97
N LEU A 499 -1.27 -16.67 20.79
CA LEU A 499 -0.39 -16.15 21.85
C LEU A 499 -1.18 -15.55 23.03
N ARG A 500 -2.25 -14.79 22.75
CA ARG A 500 -3.14 -14.26 23.80
C ARG A 500 -3.82 -15.37 24.59
N LYS A 501 -4.31 -16.40 23.89
CA LYS A 501 -4.93 -17.57 24.52
C LYS A 501 -3.94 -18.33 25.40
N GLU A 502 -2.73 -18.57 24.89
CA GLU A 502 -1.69 -19.24 25.67
C GLU A 502 -1.27 -18.40 26.88
N ARG A 503 -1.08 -17.08 26.72
CA ARG A 503 -0.78 -16.16 27.83
C ARG A 503 -1.87 -16.20 28.91
N LYS A 504 -3.15 -16.18 28.51
CA LYS A 504 -4.26 -16.28 29.46
C LYS A 504 -4.22 -17.59 30.22
N MET A 505 -3.99 -18.72 29.56
CA MET A 505 -3.84 -20.03 30.19
C MET A 505 -2.68 -20.08 31.19
N GLN A 506 -1.53 -19.47 30.83
CA GLN A 506 -0.37 -19.40 31.73
C GLN A 506 -0.63 -18.52 32.95
N ILE A 507 -1.35 -17.41 32.80
CA ILE A 507 -1.79 -16.55 33.91
C ILE A 507 -2.74 -17.33 34.85
N GLU A 508 -3.76 -18.01 34.33
CA GLU A 508 -4.68 -18.82 35.12
C GLU A 508 -3.96 -19.97 35.84
N LYS A 509 -3.01 -20.61 35.18
CA LYS A 509 -2.15 -21.64 35.76
C LYS A 509 -1.33 -21.08 36.93
N GLY A 510 -0.67 -19.93 36.69
CA GLY A 510 0.15 -19.26 37.70
C GLY A 510 -0.67 -18.79 38.90
N GLU A 511 -1.88 -18.28 38.67
CA GLU A 511 -2.79 -17.93 39.77
C GLU A 511 -3.17 -19.15 40.60
N LYS A 512 -3.52 -20.28 39.95
CA LYS A 512 -3.79 -21.54 40.66
C LYS A 512 -2.59 -22.03 41.46
N MET A 513 -1.40 -21.96 40.92
CA MET A 513 -0.14 -22.32 41.58
C MET A 513 0.11 -21.41 42.79
N ALA A 514 -0.06 -20.09 42.64
CA ALA A 514 0.13 -19.12 43.71
C ALA A 514 -0.90 -19.32 44.82
N ARG A 515 -2.18 -19.58 44.51
CA ARG A 515 -3.21 -19.91 45.50
C ARG A 515 -2.91 -21.21 46.27
N LYS A 516 -2.46 -22.26 45.58
CA LYS A 516 -2.08 -23.53 46.17
C LYS A 516 -0.88 -23.39 47.11
N ALA A 517 0.09 -22.54 46.79
CA ALA A 517 1.29 -22.32 47.61
C ALA A 517 0.95 -21.61 48.96
N VAL A 518 -0.21 -20.95 49.05
CA VAL A 518 -0.68 -20.20 50.22
C VAL A 518 -2.07 -20.72 50.67
N GLU A 519 -2.26 -22.04 50.60
CA GLU A 519 -3.54 -22.67 50.90
C GLU A 519 -3.90 -22.45 52.38
N GLY A 520 -5.14 -21.95 52.67
CA GLY A 520 -5.63 -21.65 54.04
C GLY A 520 -5.44 -20.20 54.49
N VAL A 521 -4.96 -19.29 53.64
CA VAL A 521 -4.78 -17.86 53.97
C VAL A 521 -6.04 -17.04 53.57
N SER A 522 -6.37 -16.01 54.37
CA SER A 522 -7.49 -15.13 54.06
C SER A 522 -7.34 -14.37 52.74
N PRO A 523 -8.40 -13.95 52.06
CA PRO A 523 -8.32 -13.20 50.80
C PRO A 523 -7.50 -11.89 50.92
N GLU A 524 -7.54 -11.20 52.05
CA GLU A 524 -6.80 -9.98 52.32
C GLU A 524 -5.30 -10.22 52.48
N ASP A 525 -4.95 -11.30 53.21
CA ASP A 525 -3.56 -11.70 53.36
C ASP A 525 -2.94 -12.23 52.05
N TYR A 526 -3.76 -12.89 51.20
CA TYR A 526 -3.33 -13.31 49.87
C TYR A 526 -3.01 -12.10 48.97
N ALA A 527 -3.84 -11.04 48.99
CA ALA A 527 -3.58 -9.84 48.23
C ALA A 527 -2.30 -9.15 48.68
N GLN A 528 -2.03 -9.11 50.00
CA GLN A 528 -0.77 -8.59 50.56
C GLN A 528 0.42 -9.46 50.18
N PHE A 529 0.27 -10.79 50.22
CA PHE A 529 1.34 -11.72 49.76
C PHE A 529 1.72 -11.47 48.33
N ILE A 530 0.77 -11.38 47.39
CA ILE A 530 1.03 -11.11 46.01
C ILE A 530 1.73 -9.73 45.82
N SER A 531 1.28 -8.69 46.55
CA SER A 531 1.91 -7.37 46.49
C SER A 531 3.36 -7.39 46.98
N LYS A 532 3.67 -8.13 48.05
CA LYS A 532 5.04 -8.33 48.53
C LYS A 532 5.90 -9.15 47.55
N LEU A 533 5.30 -10.17 46.92
CA LEU A 533 5.94 -10.99 45.92
C LEU A 533 6.30 -10.16 44.66
N MET A 534 5.36 -9.32 44.23
CA MET A 534 5.59 -8.36 43.14
C MET A 534 6.74 -7.38 43.44
N ALA A 535 6.77 -6.84 44.66
CA ALA A 535 7.85 -5.97 45.10
C ALA A 535 9.21 -6.71 45.17
N HIS A 536 9.22 -7.95 45.63
CA HIS A 536 10.43 -8.77 45.74
C HIS A 536 11.05 -9.09 44.38
N PHE A 537 10.22 -9.35 43.34
CA PHE A 537 10.66 -9.68 42.00
C PHE A 537 10.62 -8.48 41.01
N HIS A 538 10.37 -7.27 41.49
CA HIS A 538 10.27 -6.03 40.71
C HIS A 538 9.28 -6.11 39.53
N ILE A 539 8.16 -6.81 39.70
CA ILE A 539 7.10 -6.93 38.70
C ILE A 539 5.97 -5.97 39.04
N THR A 540 5.58 -5.14 38.08
CA THR A 540 4.64 -4.02 38.29
C THR A 540 3.17 -4.44 38.20
N THR A 541 2.82 -5.57 37.57
CA THR A 541 1.46 -6.00 37.33
C THR A 541 1.17 -7.39 37.91
N ARG A 542 -0.05 -7.61 38.45
CA ARG A 542 -0.49 -8.92 38.97
C ARG A 542 -0.45 -10.00 37.88
N ASP A 543 -0.94 -9.67 36.69
CA ASP A 543 -0.95 -10.60 35.55
C ASP A 543 0.47 -10.99 35.15
N GLY A 544 1.43 -10.04 35.20
CA GLY A 544 2.85 -10.30 34.95
C GLY A 544 3.45 -11.26 35.97
N MET A 545 3.06 -11.13 37.25
CA MET A 545 3.49 -12.05 38.31
C MET A 545 2.92 -13.46 38.08
N TYR A 546 1.62 -13.59 37.83
CA TYR A 546 1.01 -14.89 37.57
C TYR A 546 1.56 -15.54 36.30
N LEU A 547 1.85 -14.73 35.26
CA LEU A 547 2.50 -15.23 34.07
C LEU A 547 3.90 -15.80 34.38
N ALA A 548 4.72 -15.09 35.14
CA ALA A 548 6.05 -15.53 35.51
C ALA A 548 6.03 -16.84 36.34
N ILE A 549 5.05 -17.00 37.23
CA ILE A 549 4.81 -18.23 37.99
C ILE A 549 4.33 -19.35 37.06
N GLY A 550 3.36 -19.07 36.20
CA GLY A 550 2.77 -20.04 35.27
C GLY A 550 3.75 -20.60 34.25
N CYS A 551 4.67 -19.75 33.78
CA CYS A 551 5.78 -20.12 32.88
C CYS A 551 6.96 -20.84 33.62
N GLY A 552 6.94 -20.87 34.95
CA GLY A 552 8.02 -21.49 35.76
C GLY A 552 9.26 -20.61 35.91
N HIS A 553 9.20 -19.32 35.55
CA HIS A 553 10.30 -18.38 35.78
C HIS A 553 10.46 -18.02 37.25
N ILE A 554 9.38 -18.14 38.03
CA ILE A 554 9.35 -17.93 39.48
C ILE A 554 8.75 -19.16 40.13
N GLU A 555 9.53 -19.85 40.96
CA GLU A 555 9.06 -20.94 41.81
C GLU A 555 8.73 -20.41 43.21
N ILE A 556 7.52 -20.63 43.64
CA ILE A 556 7.10 -20.26 45.00
C ILE A 556 7.50 -21.38 45.97
N ASN A 557 8.67 -21.27 46.58
CA ASN A 557 9.18 -22.21 47.53
C ASN A 557 8.70 -21.84 48.97
N GLU A 558 8.64 -22.83 49.88
CA GLU A 558 8.29 -22.60 51.29
C GLU A 558 9.12 -21.51 51.98
N SER A 559 10.40 -21.36 51.60
CA SER A 559 11.27 -20.33 52.14
C SER A 559 10.78 -18.91 51.76
N ILE A 560 10.34 -18.71 50.51
CA ILE A 560 9.78 -17.44 50.05
C ILE A 560 8.44 -17.13 50.77
N VAL A 561 7.56 -18.15 50.89
CA VAL A 561 6.30 -18.00 51.59
C VAL A 561 6.55 -17.65 53.06
N LYS A 562 7.47 -18.34 53.74
CA LYS A 562 7.82 -18.07 55.16
C LYS A 562 8.48 -16.69 55.33
N SER A 563 9.29 -16.21 54.38
CA SER A 563 9.93 -14.90 54.48
C SER A 563 8.94 -13.73 54.25
N LEU A 564 7.97 -13.89 53.35
CA LEU A 564 7.01 -12.85 53.03
C LEU A 564 5.75 -12.87 53.93
N CYS A 565 5.39 -14.01 54.52
CA CYS A 565 4.25 -14.17 55.45
C CYS A 565 4.58 -13.98 56.91
N LYS A 566 5.84 -13.69 57.32
CA LYS A 566 6.18 -13.40 58.71
C LYS A 566 5.39 -12.20 59.22
N LYS A 567 4.44 -12.44 60.10
CA LYS A 567 3.69 -11.41 60.85
C LYS A 567 4.67 -10.51 61.58
N GLN A 568 4.56 -9.21 61.35
CA GLN A 568 5.18 -8.16 62.17
C GLN A 568 4.59 -8.16 63.58
N ASN A 569 5.20 -8.89 64.53
CA ASN A 569 5.14 -8.55 65.96
C ASN A 569 6.31 -7.63 66.29
N LEU A 570 6.24 -6.38 65.90
CA LEU A 570 7.16 -5.29 66.30
C LEU A 570 6.44 -3.94 66.31
N LYS A 571 5.37 -3.87 67.12
CA LYS A 571 4.78 -2.59 67.52
C LYS A 571 4.92 -2.45 69.04
N LEU A 572 6.15 -2.34 69.57
CA LEU A 572 6.34 -1.97 71.01
C LEU A 572 7.77 -1.49 71.35
N LEU A 573 8.50 -0.80 70.43
CA LEU A 573 9.80 -0.25 70.79
C LEU A 573 10.18 1.10 70.18
N ASN A 574 9.23 1.90 69.75
CA ASN A 574 9.51 3.30 69.33
C ASN A 574 8.65 4.31 70.11
N ARG A 575 8.68 4.18 71.46
CA ARG A 575 8.10 5.21 72.33
C ARG A 575 9.10 5.61 73.40
N LEU A 576 10.31 5.99 73.04
CA LEU A 576 11.29 6.66 73.93
C LEU A 576 12.48 7.12 73.07
N TRP A 577 12.41 8.28 72.50
CA TRP A 577 13.47 9.29 72.41
C TRP A 577 12.98 10.55 71.67
N PRO A 578 12.87 11.69 72.34
CA PRO A 578 12.71 12.97 71.64
C PRO A 578 14.12 13.60 71.48
N PHE A 579 14.22 14.47 70.52
CA PHE A 579 15.35 15.33 70.14
C PHE A 579 16.38 14.81 69.16
N GLY A 580 16.32 15.47 67.97
CA GLY A 580 17.38 15.41 66.99
C GLY A 580 17.01 16.20 65.71
N LYS A 581 17.34 17.49 65.73
CA LYS A 581 17.35 18.54 64.71
C LYS A 581 17.24 18.09 63.25
N LYS A 582 16.35 18.78 62.51
CA LYS A 582 16.38 18.95 61.06
C LYS A 582 17.67 19.63 60.63
N PRO A 583 18.27 19.26 59.53
CA PRO A 583 19.00 20.20 58.68
C PRO A 583 18.11 20.74 57.58
N ALA A 584 18.41 21.97 57.23
CA ALA A 584 17.64 22.87 56.40
C ALA A 584 17.58 22.48 54.93
N ASP A 585 16.53 22.96 54.34
CA ASP A 585 16.32 23.09 52.91
C ASP A 585 17.50 23.78 52.22
N ASP A 586 17.96 23.17 51.14
CA ASP A 586 18.55 23.88 50.02
C ASP A 586 17.69 23.61 48.78
N SER A 587 16.71 24.48 48.63
CA SER A 587 15.90 24.64 47.44
C SER A 587 16.75 25.29 46.34
N ALA A 588 17.30 24.46 45.45
CA ALA A 588 17.72 24.97 44.16
C ALA A 588 16.54 24.89 43.22
N GLN A 589 15.93 26.03 43.03
CA GLN A 589 15.01 26.36 41.97
C GLN A 589 15.64 26.08 40.61
N HIS A 590 15.25 25.00 39.95
CA HIS A 590 15.27 24.98 38.50
C HIS A 590 13.89 25.38 38.01
N ALA A 591 13.79 26.68 37.68
CA ALA A 591 12.72 27.19 36.87
C ALA A 591 12.69 26.44 35.57
N ALA A 592 11.67 25.58 35.40
CA ALA A 592 11.30 25.06 34.12
C ALA A 592 10.74 26.22 33.30
N ASP A 593 11.54 26.72 32.40
CA ASP A 593 11.15 27.64 31.35
C ASP A 593 10.17 26.94 30.44
N HIS A 594 8.88 27.09 30.71
CA HIS A 594 7.82 26.74 29.76
C HIS A 594 7.86 27.77 28.63
N SER A 595 8.81 27.63 27.72
CA SER A 595 8.73 28.27 26.42
C SER A 595 7.48 27.76 25.71
N HIS A 596 6.56 28.69 25.44
CA HIS A 596 5.41 28.48 24.56
C HIS A 596 5.89 27.83 23.26
N GLN A 597 5.70 26.52 23.10
CA GLN A 597 5.88 25.82 21.84
C GLN A 597 4.81 26.37 20.88
N LYS A 598 5.24 27.17 19.90
CA LYS A 598 4.38 27.62 18.80
C LYS A 598 3.86 26.39 18.07
N GLU A 599 2.55 26.24 18.00
CA GLU A 599 1.90 25.26 17.15
C GLU A 599 2.42 25.38 15.71
N ILE A 600 2.91 24.27 15.15
CA ILE A 600 3.46 24.26 13.78
C ILE A 600 2.31 24.32 12.80
N ASP A 601 2.24 25.40 12.00
CA ASP A 601 1.22 25.58 10.98
C ASP A 601 1.46 24.64 9.78
N THR A 602 0.75 23.51 9.72
CA THR A 602 0.86 22.51 8.65
C THR A 602 0.45 23.01 7.27
N LYS A 603 -0.11 24.22 7.17
CA LYS A 603 -0.51 24.83 5.88
C LYS A 603 0.61 25.63 5.23
N LYS A 604 1.70 25.91 5.94
CA LYS A 604 2.87 26.64 5.45
C LYS A 604 4.04 25.70 5.23
N VAL A 605 4.94 26.09 4.32
CA VAL A 605 6.20 25.38 4.13
C VAL A 605 7.10 25.62 5.36
N TYR A 606 7.54 24.52 5.97
CA TYR A 606 8.45 24.55 7.09
C TYR A 606 9.90 24.61 6.60
N VAL A 607 10.58 25.72 6.89
CA VAL A 607 11.98 25.90 6.47
C VAL A 607 12.91 25.23 7.47
N LEU A 608 13.70 24.28 6.98
CA LEU A 608 14.67 23.52 7.76
C LEU A 608 15.93 24.37 7.98
N ARG A 609 16.17 24.78 9.24
CA ARG A 609 17.26 25.66 9.64
C ARG A 609 18.21 24.98 10.58
N SER A 610 19.49 25.29 10.39
CA SER A 610 20.57 24.93 11.31
C SER A 610 21.34 26.17 11.71
N VAL A 611 21.27 26.56 12.99
CA VAL A 611 21.98 27.71 13.53
C VAL A 611 22.88 27.22 14.64
N ASN A 612 24.19 27.42 14.52
CA ASN A 612 25.20 27.04 15.53
C ASN A 612 25.13 25.58 15.98
N GLY A 613 24.78 24.65 15.06
CA GLY A 613 24.65 23.22 15.36
C GLY A 613 23.32 22.81 16.00
N VAL A 614 22.42 23.77 16.23
CA VAL A 614 21.05 23.47 16.68
C VAL A 614 20.13 23.45 15.48
N HIS A 615 19.45 22.32 15.30
CA HIS A 615 18.48 22.13 14.22
C HIS A 615 17.06 22.35 14.73
N ASN A 616 16.22 23.02 13.95
CA ASN A 616 14.78 23.11 14.23
C ASN A 616 14.01 21.87 13.76
N TYR A 617 14.73 20.79 13.43
CA TYR A 617 14.20 19.54 12.93
C TYR A 617 15.03 18.36 13.44
N LYS A 618 14.47 17.15 13.37
CA LYS A 618 15.17 15.88 13.59
C LYS A 618 15.33 15.13 12.27
N ILE A 619 16.49 14.51 12.05
CA ILE A 619 16.73 13.66 10.86
C ILE A 619 16.21 12.26 11.14
N ALA A 620 15.38 11.73 10.23
CA ALA A 620 14.88 10.36 10.31
C ALA A 620 16.00 9.34 10.05
N GLN A 621 16.21 8.41 10.98
CA GLN A 621 17.28 7.40 10.88
C GLN A 621 17.05 6.37 9.76
N CYS A 622 15.79 6.18 9.33
CA CYS A 622 15.44 5.20 8.28
C CYS A 622 15.90 5.59 6.87
N CYS A 623 16.16 6.89 6.61
CA CYS A 623 16.51 7.37 5.27
C CYS A 623 17.60 8.46 5.24
N ASN A 624 18.02 8.96 6.40
CA ASN A 624 19.10 9.94 6.56
C ASN A 624 19.11 11.04 5.48
N PRO A 625 18.06 11.91 5.40
CA PRO A 625 18.00 12.95 4.40
C PRO A 625 19.11 14.00 4.64
N ILE A 626 19.64 14.52 3.54
CA ILE A 626 20.66 15.56 3.56
C ILE A 626 20.20 16.75 2.67
N PRO A 627 20.75 17.96 2.84
CA PRO A 627 20.41 19.11 2.00
C PRO A 627 20.53 18.78 0.52
N GLY A 628 19.51 19.18 -0.24
CA GLY A 628 19.36 18.85 -1.67
C GLY A 628 18.59 17.59 -1.96
N ASP A 629 18.22 16.77 -0.96
CA ASP A 629 17.21 15.72 -1.11
C ASP A 629 15.80 16.33 -1.11
N ASP A 630 14.89 15.73 -1.86
CA ASP A 630 13.46 16.03 -1.74
C ASP A 630 12.95 15.46 -0.43
N VAL A 631 12.41 16.30 0.43
CA VAL A 631 12.08 15.94 1.81
C VAL A 631 10.64 16.28 2.19
N VAL A 632 10.14 15.57 3.18
CA VAL A 632 8.86 15.80 3.84
C VAL A 632 9.05 15.74 5.34
N GLY A 633 8.45 16.68 6.07
CA GLY A 633 8.44 16.70 7.53
C GLY A 633 7.26 15.94 8.10
N TYR A 634 7.49 15.21 9.17
CA TYR A 634 6.47 14.61 10.00
C TYR A 634 6.54 15.19 11.41
N ILE A 635 5.41 15.65 11.94
CA ILE A 635 5.33 16.21 13.30
C ILE A 635 5.12 15.03 14.27
N ASP A 636 6.13 14.76 15.11
CA ASP A 636 6.08 13.72 16.15
C ASP A 636 5.13 14.11 17.31
N ASP A 637 4.94 13.19 18.26
CA ASP A 637 4.07 13.43 19.41
C ASP A 637 4.60 14.53 20.36
N ASP A 638 5.91 14.82 20.29
CA ASP A 638 6.59 15.89 21.03
C ASP A 638 6.60 17.23 20.27
N ASN A 639 5.83 17.35 19.17
CA ASN A 639 5.74 18.53 18.32
C ASN A 639 7.07 18.92 17.63
N ASN A 640 7.98 17.96 17.37
CA ASN A 640 9.16 18.17 16.56
C ASN A 640 8.92 17.74 15.11
N VAL A 641 9.56 18.42 14.17
CA VAL A 641 9.53 18.03 12.76
C VAL A 641 10.61 17.00 12.49
N VAL A 642 10.21 15.76 12.23
CA VAL A 642 11.09 14.68 11.78
C VAL A 642 11.11 14.66 10.25
N VAL A 643 12.30 14.86 9.68
CA VAL A 643 12.47 15.00 8.22
C VAL A 643 12.83 13.66 7.61
N HIS A 644 12.06 13.25 6.61
CA HIS A 644 12.28 12.06 5.80
C HIS A 644 12.54 12.45 4.34
N LYS A 645 13.23 11.58 3.60
CA LYS A 645 13.21 11.66 2.13
C LYS A 645 11.80 11.41 1.62
N MET A 646 11.44 12.04 0.52
CA MET A 646 10.10 11.94 -0.06
C MET A 646 9.78 10.52 -0.57
N ASP A 647 10.78 9.77 -1.00
CA ASP A 647 10.73 8.39 -1.49
C ASP A 647 10.93 7.31 -0.40
N CYS A 648 11.12 7.70 0.85
CA CYS A 648 11.32 6.79 1.98
C CYS A 648 10.05 5.96 2.26
N GLU A 649 10.20 4.64 2.41
CA GLU A 649 9.09 3.73 2.75
C GLU A 649 8.38 4.12 4.05
N THR A 650 9.15 4.58 5.06
CA THR A 650 8.58 5.07 6.32
C THR A 650 7.79 6.36 6.09
N ALA A 651 8.33 7.30 5.31
CA ALA A 651 7.60 8.53 4.97
C ALA A 651 6.33 8.22 4.18
N THR A 652 6.42 7.28 3.27
CA THR A 652 5.30 6.75 2.50
C THR A 652 4.22 6.17 3.42
N ARG A 653 4.62 5.38 4.41
CA ARG A 653 3.73 4.84 5.43
C ARG A 653 3.12 5.92 6.32
N LEU A 654 3.94 6.88 6.77
CA LEU A 654 3.48 8.03 7.55
C LEU A 654 2.49 8.90 6.76
N LYS A 655 2.71 9.09 5.45
CA LYS A 655 1.77 9.79 4.56
C LYS A 655 0.39 9.13 4.54
N SER A 656 0.34 7.82 4.54
CA SER A 656 -0.91 7.08 4.50
C SER A 656 -1.62 6.98 5.86
N SER A 657 -0.88 7.05 6.97
CA SER A 657 -1.42 6.86 8.33
C SER A 657 -1.65 8.17 9.08
N PHE A 658 -0.81 9.19 8.83
CA PHE A 658 -0.77 10.44 9.60
C PHE A 658 -0.66 11.69 8.71
N GLY A 659 -1.40 11.72 7.60
CA GLY A 659 -1.29 12.78 6.59
C GLY A 659 -1.54 14.21 7.09
N ASN A 660 -2.26 14.41 8.20
CA ASN A 660 -2.47 15.71 8.85
C ASN A 660 -1.27 16.19 9.68
N ARG A 661 -0.34 15.29 10.03
CA ARG A 661 0.92 15.61 10.71
C ARG A 661 2.09 15.81 9.74
N LEU A 662 1.82 15.73 8.43
CA LEU A 662 2.81 16.03 7.43
C LEU A 662 2.85 17.52 7.15
N VAL A 663 4.06 18.03 7.02
CA VAL A 663 4.33 19.41 6.66
C VAL A 663 5.28 19.42 5.44
N ALA A 664 4.95 20.26 4.48
CA ALA A 664 5.87 20.51 3.37
C ALA A 664 7.13 21.16 3.92
N THR A 665 8.29 20.60 3.59
CA THR A 665 9.59 21.10 4.10
C THR A 665 10.49 21.52 2.96
N GLN A 666 11.30 22.53 3.22
CA GLN A 666 12.32 23.02 2.29
C GLN A 666 13.61 23.31 3.06
N TRP A 667 14.75 22.91 2.48
CA TRP A 667 16.06 23.25 3.04
C TRP A 667 16.31 24.75 2.89
N GLU A 668 16.85 25.37 3.93
CA GLU A 668 17.28 26.77 3.86
C GLU A 668 18.50 26.90 2.94
N GLU A 669 18.48 27.88 2.05
CA GLU A 669 19.59 28.19 1.13
C GLU A 669 20.71 28.99 1.82
N SER A 670 21.20 28.56 2.97
CA SER A 670 22.22 29.29 3.72
C SER A 670 23.55 28.54 3.82
N PRO A 671 24.69 29.25 3.71
CA PRO A 671 26.02 28.63 3.58
C PRO A 671 26.67 28.29 4.93
N GLN A 672 25.94 27.96 5.97
CA GLN A 672 26.56 27.44 7.19
C GLN A 672 26.91 25.97 6.95
N VAL A 673 28.20 25.66 7.00
CA VAL A 673 28.80 24.34 6.74
C VAL A 673 28.36 23.33 7.81
N THR A 674 27.15 22.84 7.68
CA THR A 674 26.69 21.66 8.41
C THR A 674 27.07 20.43 7.64
N SER A 675 27.71 19.45 8.29
CA SER A 675 28.14 18.21 7.64
C SER A 675 27.22 17.06 8.00
N PHE A 676 26.77 16.33 7.00
CA PHE A 676 25.85 15.20 7.08
C PHE A 676 26.56 13.90 6.74
N MET A 677 26.01 12.78 7.21
CA MET A 677 26.54 11.46 6.89
C MET A 677 25.77 10.87 5.72
N ALA A 678 26.50 10.32 4.73
CA ALA A 678 25.91 9.60 3.61
C ALA A 678 26.58 8.23 3.49
N THR A 679 25.78 7.19 3.26
CA THR A 679 26.27 5.82 3.01
C THR A 679 26.16 5.53 1.52
N ILE A 680 27.24 4.97 0.94
CA ILE A 680 27.33 4.62 -0.47
C ILE A 680 27.69 3.14 -0.55
N HIS A 681 26.91 2.43 -1.34
CA HIS A 681 27.15 1.04 -1.67
C HIS A 681 27.82 0.95 -3.05
N ILE A 682 28.97 0.29 -3.10
CA ILE A 682 29.79 0.15 -4.30
C ILE A 682 29.97 -1.34 -4.58
N GLU A 683 29.75 -1.74 -5.81
CA GLU A 683 30.00 -3.10 -6.28
C GLU A 683 30.91 -3.07 -7.50
N GLY A 684 31.79 -4.07 -7.58
CA GLY A 684 32.69 -4.15 -8.71
C GLY A 684 33.48 -5.46 -8.74
N ILE A 685 34.41 -5.52 -9.69
CA ILE A 685 35.33 -6.66 -9.87
C ILE A 685 36.48 -6.51 -8.88
N ASP A 686 36.72 -7.54 -8.07
CA ASP A 686 37.85 -7.55 -7.15
C ASP A 686 39.18 -7.66 -7.94
N ARG A 687 40.03 -6.66 -7.79
CA ARG A 687 41.36 -6.61 -8.39
C ARG A 687 42.33 -5.87 -7.51
N MET A 688 43.59 -6.20 -7.66
CA MET A 688 44.68 -5.53 -6.93
C MET A 688 44.63 -4.02 -7.17
N GLY A 689 44.69 -3.22 -6.10
CA GLY A 689 44.75 -1.77 -6.13
C GLY A 689 43.38 -1.06 -6.16
N ILE A 690 42.25 -1.78 -6.29
CA ILE A 690 40.92 -1.14 -6.37
C ILE A 690 40.57 -0.28 -5.15
N LEU A 691 40.93 -0.75 -3.96
CA LEU A 691 40.70 -0.02 -2.71
C LEU A 691 41.56 1.27 -2.65
N GLN A 692 42.81 1.20 -3.09
CA GLN A 692 43.70 2.37 -3.16
C GLN A 692 43.13 3.44 -4.11
N GLU A 693 42.66 3.04 -5.28
CA GLU A 693 42.05 3.94 -6.26
C GLU A 693 40.76 4.59 -5.73
N LEU A 694 39.90 3.81 -5.04
CA LEU A 694 38.69 4.32 -4.41
C LEU A 694 39.02 5.38 -3.34
N ILE A 695 39.98 5.08 -2.45
CA ILE A 695 40.39 6.00 -1.38
C ILE A 695 41.04 7.26 -1.99
N HIS A 696 41.90 7.09 -2.99
CA HIS A 696 42.55 8.20 -3.66
C HIS A 696 41.55 9.15 -4.32
N GLU A 697 40.57 8.61 -5.06
CA GLU A 697 39.55 9.40 -5.74
C GLU A 697 38.69 10.18 -4.74
N ILE A 698 38.26 9.53 -3.65
CA ILE A 698 37.34 10.13 -2.69
C ILE A 698 38.05 11.12 -1.77
N SER A 699 39.18 10.70 -1.16
CA SER A 699 39.83 11.49 -0.10
C SER A 699 40.78 12.55 -0.68
N ILE A 700 41.49 12.26 -1.78
CA ILE A 700 42.47 13.16 -2.34
C ILE A 700 41.86 14.02 -3.44
N ASN A 701 41.28 13.40 -4.49
CA ASN A 701 40.76 14.15 -5.63
C ASN A 701 39.50 14.95 -5.28
N MET A 702 38.60 14.39 -4.48
CA MET A 702 37.36 15.03 -4.08
C MET A 702 37.41 15.72 -2.70
N SER A 703 38.48 15.54 -1.94
CA SER A 703 38.64 16.07 -0.57
C SER A 703 37.48 15.74 0.38
N ILE A 704 36.91 14.54 0.24
CA ILE A 704 35.80 14.06 1.05
C ILE A 704 36.31 13.17 2.17
N ASN A 705 35.86 13.46 3.39
CA ASN A 705 36.28 12.70 4.58
C ASN A 705 35.52 11.37 4.69
N ILE A 706 36.24 10.27 4.62
CA ILE A 706 35.74 8.90 4.85
C ILE A 706 35.66 8.66 6.35
N ARG A 707 34.50 8.24 6.86
CA ARG A 707 34.26 7.89 8.26
C ARG A 707 34.35 6.40 8.53
N ASN A 708 33.79 5.62 7.63
CA ASN A 708 33.84 4.17 7.69
C ASN A 708 33.91 3.61 6.28
N LEU A 709 34.67 2.52 6.14
CA LEU A 709 34.78 1.79 4.89
C LEU A 709 34.86 0.31 5.23
N ASN A 710 33.85 -0.44 4.78
CA ASN A 710 33.80 -1.90 4.88
C ASN A 710 33.79 -2.49 3.48
N ILE A 711 34.78 -3.31 3.16
CA ILE A 711 34.90 -3.99 1.88
C ILE A 711 34.92 -5.49 2.09
N GLU A 712 34.11 -6.21 1.34
CA GLU A 712 34.03 -7.67 1.33
C GLU A 712 34.25 -8.16 -0.10
N ALA A 713 35.15 -9.10 -0.28
CA ALA A 713 35.39 -9.72 -1.57
C ALA A 713 34.92 -11.17 -1.57
N ASN A 714 34.13 -11.54 -2.56
CA ASN A 714 33.62 -12.90 -2.74
C ASN A 714 33.52 -13.24 -4.23
N GLN A 715 34.05 -14.40 -4.61
CA GLN A 715 33.99 -14.95 -5.97
C GLN A 715 34.45 -13.99 -7.09
N GLY A 716 35.48 -13.17 -6.84
CA GLY A 716 36.03 -12.23 -7.80
C GLY A 716 35.23 -10.91 -7.96
N MET A 717 34.25 -10.70 -7.09
CA MET A 717 33.51 -9.45 -6.97
C MET A 717 33.75 -8.86 -5.58
N PHE A 718 33.79 -7.52 -5.48
CA PHE A 718 33.80 -6.86 -4.19
C PHE A 718 32.50 -6.06 -3.98
N THR A 719 32.11 -5.97 -2.72
CA THR A 719 31.08 -5.06 -2.22
C THR A 719 31.70 -4.14 -1.18
N CYS A 720 31.46 -2.85 -1.28
CA CYS A 720 32.01 -1.87 -0.37
C CYS A 720 30.92 -0.95 0.16
N ASN A 721 30.77 -0.89 1.48
CA ASN A 721 29.91 0.07 2.16
C ASN A 721 30.79 1.21 2.70
N LEU A 722 30.58 2.38 2.13
CA LEU A 722 31.35 3.59 2.39
C LEU A 722 30.49 4.63 3.09
N VAL A 723 30.90 5.09 4.28
CA VAL A 723 30.27 6.19 5.01
C VAL A 723 31.13 7.43 4.92
N VAL A 724 30.59 8.49 4.35
CA VAL A 724 31.29 9.77 4.12
C VAL A 724 30.57 10.94 4.77
N ARG A 725 31.34 12.01 5.01
CA ARG A 725 30.81 13.27 5.51
C ARG A 725 30.70 14.26 4.36
N VAL A 726 29.47 14.76 4.09
CA VAL A 726 29.15 15.65 2.96
C VAL A 726 28.29 16.82 3.39
N SER A 727 28.28 17.90 2.61
CA SER A 727 27.42 19.07 2.87
C SER A 727 26.05 18.95 2.20
N ASP A 728 25.98 18.30 1.05
CA ASP A 728 24.75 18.22 0.26
C ASP A 728 24.68 16.97 -0.65
N ALA A 729 23.51 16.71 -1.20
CA ALA A 729 23.25 15.58 -2.09
C ALA A 729 23.96 15.69 -3.44
N ALA A 730 24.26 16.90 -3.94
CA ALA A 730 24.93 17.08 -5.24
C ALA A 730 26.37 16.56 -5.18
N ILE A 731 27.04 16.69 -4.05
CA ILE A 731 28.38 16.13 -3.82
C ILE A 731 28.32 14.59 -3.90
N VAL A 732 27.31 13.97 -3.28
CA VAL A 732 27.15 12.50 -3.31
C VAL A 732 26.92 12.01 -4.73
N VAL A 733 26.06 12.68 -5.49
CA VAL A 733 25.78 12.35 -6.90
C VAL A 733 27.06 12.47 -7.75
N ARG A 734 27.85 13.54 -7.54
CA ARG A 734 29.12 13.72 -8.23
C ARG A 734 30.10 12.62 -7.87
N MET A 735 30.20 12.28 -6.59
CA MET A 735 31.10 11.22 -6.10
C MET A 735 30.70 9.86 -6.70
N CYS A 736 29.45 9.47 -6.68
CA CYS A 736 28.98 8.23 -7.30
C CYS A 736 29.32 8.17 -8.80
N ARG A 737 29.23 9.30 -9.52
CA ARG A 737 29.64 9.37 -10.93
C ARG A 737 31.14 9.20 -11.14
N GLN A 738 31.99 9.74 -10.28
CA GLN A 738 33.43 9.60 -10.37
C GLN A 738 33.87 8.19 -10.02
N ILE A 739 33.31 7.63 -8.94
CA ILE A 739 33.58 6.24 -8.53
C ILE A 739 33.22 5.25 -9.66
N LYS A 740 32.12 5.47 -10.36
CA LYS A 740 31.70 4.63 -11.52
C LYS A 740 32.68 4.68 -12.70
N LYS A 741 33.56 5.68 -12.78
CA LYS A 741 34.59 5.76 -13.84
C LYS A 741 35.83 4.94 -13.52
N ILE A 742 36.00 4.50 -12.27
CA ILE A 742 37.11 3.66 -11.86
C ILE A 742 36.96 2.28 -12.53
N ASN A 743 37.99 1.85 -13.22
CA ASN A 743 37.96 0.59 -13.95
C ASN A 743 37.70 -0.59 -12.98
N GLY A 744 36.70 -1.40 -13.27
CA GLY A 744 36.27 -2.51 -12.42
C GLY A 744 35.11 -2.20 -11.48
N VAL A 745 34.69 -0.94 -11.32
CA VAL A 745 33.46 -0.60 -10.57
C VAL A 745 32.24 -0.77 -11.46
N LYS A 746 31.29 -1.58 -11.02
CA LYS A 746 30.01 -1.85 -11.69
C LYS A 746 28.92 -0.87 -11.29
N SER A 747 28.78 -0.68 -9.99
CA SER A 747 27.77 0.19 -9.42
C SER A 747 28.33 1.01 -8.26
N ALA A 748 27.81 2.23 -8.10
CA ALA A 748 28.01 3.06 -6.91
C ALA A 748 26.71 3.84 -6.68
N VAL A 749 26.03 3.54 -5.56
CA VAL A 749 24.69 4.04 -5.26
C VAL A 749 24.66 4.51 -3.82
N ARG A 750 23.98 5.63 -3.56
CA ARG A 750 23.70 6.03 -2.19
C ARG A 750 22.64 5.09 -1.62
N THR A 751 22.97 4.46 -0.50
CA THR A 751 22.01 3.78 0.36
C THR A 751 21.55 4.72 1.46
N SER A 752 20.34 4.54 1.93
CA SER A 752 19.71 5.41 2.94
C SER A 752 20.53 5.53 4.21
#